data_ba72e04c3c5f2c351714b5c483c2656b
#
_entry.id   ba72e04c3c5f2c351714b5c483c2656b
#
_cell.length_a   1.000
_cell.length_b   1.000
_cell.length_c   1.000
_cell.angle_alpha   90.00
_cell.angle_beta   90.00
_cell.angle_gamma   90.00
#
_symmetry.space_group_name_H-M   'P 1'
#
loop_
_entity.id
_entity.type
_entity.pdbx_description
1 polymer ?
#
loop_
_entity_poly.entity_id
_entity_poly.type
_entity_poly.pdbx_seq_one_letter_code
_entity_poly.pdbx_strand_id
1 'polypeptide(L)'
;MRVDHAPKLDGRVDDPQWKLAEPISNFAQREPYEGQPPTERTEVRILYTREAVFFGIVCYDSEPGKIVATQLRRDVSQELDDYFEIVIDSSHNRRNAYVFQTNPLGTQRDGLITDEQGLQNSSSDQGDGDAGWDGVWTSEARITSEGWTATIQIPFSTLNFMQSHQVVWGINFKRFIRRKNEQDLWAGWRRSFGILKISQGGELRGISEIGSGRLFIVKPYALGGFNHLPQAATSAGLTPGTAALYTGGVDVKLGLRSNLVANLTANTDFADADVDTQQFNLTPYKLFFPEKRQFFLENAGIFNFAMGGSGDLLFFSRQIGIDPVTGQQVPMNGGGKITGSLAGFDVGVMDANTRSSGPNPYANYAVFRVKRSLPGGSYIGVMGIDKRAGNTAPPFNETGGVDTRVVLVKNLVLMGYAAQSRSPGIQGGQTNLGANASYKNNWLELFAERRKIGPNFNPEVGFLERTDCLCDYADLTFKQRPNLRGIRELQVEGFLFRAPDTHGVLQTQEWQATFRAEFHNGAYTDEDIVDVFTQRITTPFNIYKNVVIPSGLYHWTRHQLTYGIPQNKRWVLRFFERFGTYYNGRLNEARIRGSYRPSEKLSFDFSQQWDRFRLTVPGGDFSVVFGSFQTNYAFSRFLTLSTIFQINTSNTQAASANIRLRWNYRPDSDLFVIYTVGQQFASLVAANPAQFTQNRFAVKYTYSWRP
;
A
#
# COMPACT_ATOMS: atom_id res chain seq x y z
N MET A 1 -23.19 24.56 4.52
CA MET A 1 -23.81 25.82 4.13
C MET A 1 -23.33 26.23 2.75
N ARG A 2 -24.23 26.62 1.83
CA ARG A 2 -23.84 27.12 0.51
C ARG A 2 -23.38 28.57 0.60
N VAL A 3 -22.32 28.94 -0.13
CA VAL A 3 -21.80 30.29 -0.27
C VAL A 3 -21.59 30.63 -1.74
N ASP A 4 -21.70 31.91 -2.09
CA ASP A 4 -21.57 32.36 -3.48
C ASP A 4 -20.10 32.47 -3.94
N HIS A 5 -19.22 32.73 -3.00
CA HIS A 5 -17.78 32.84 -3.25
C HIS A 5 -16.98 31.90 -2.34
N ALA A 6 -15.87 31.39 -2.85
CA ALA A 6 -14.96 30.55 -2.07
C ALA A 6 -14.40 31.33 -0.87
N PRO A 7 -14.36 30.74 0.34
CA PRO A 7 -13.66 31.33 1.45
C PRO A 7 -12.15 31.41 1.17
N LYS A 8 -11.46 32.29 1.86
CA LYS A 8 -10.01 32.42 1.72
C LYS A 8 -9.30 31.15 2.19
N LEU A 9 -8.39 30.65 1.36
CA LEU A 9 -7.59 29.45 1.61
C LEU A 9 -6.17 29.87 2.01
N ASP A 10 -5.97 30.31 3.23
CA ASP A 10 -4.66 30.71 3.75
C ASP A 10 -4.31 30.04 5.09
N GLY A 11 -5.04 28.99 5.43
CA GLY A 11 -4.87 28.26 6.68
C GLY A 11 -5.53 28.94 7.89
N ARG A 12 -6.27 30.05 7.72
CA ARG A 12 -7.01 30.73 8.78
C ARG A 12 -8.51 30.47 8.63
N VAL A 13 -9.19 30.32 9.74
CA VAL A 13 -10.65 30.14 9.80
C VAL A 13 -11.30 31.41 10.35
N ASP A 14 -10.74 32.58 10.00
CA ASP A 14 -11.19 33.91 10.45
C ASP A 14 -12.02 34.68 9.40
N ASP A 15 -12.08 34.19 8.14
CA ASP A 15 -12.97 34.75 7.11
C ASP A 15 -14.42 34.73 7.62
N PRO A 16 -15.16 35.84 7.48
CA PRO A 16 -16.55 35.92 7.92
C PRO A 16 -17.47 34.83 7.38
N GLN A 17 -17.19 34.27 6.20
CA GLN A 17 -17.98 33.20 5.61
C GLN A 17 -17.97 31.93 6.47
N TRP A 18 -16.89 31.64 7.19
CA TRP A 18 -16.83 30.48 8.07
C TRP A 18 -17.86 30.53 9.19
N LYS A 19 -18.24 31.75 9.62
CA LYS A 19 -19.26 31.95 10.66
C LYS A 19 -20.67 31.58 10.22
N LEU A 20 -20.90 31.43 8.90
CA LEU A 20 -22.20 31.00 8.37
C LEU A 20 -22.49 29.52 8.62
N ALA A 21 -21.45 28.70 8.84
CA ALA A 21 -21.58 27.29 9.14
C ALA A 21 -21.46 27.05 10.65
N GLU A 22 -22.35 26.22 11.18
CA GLU A 22 -22.24 25.77 12.57
C GLU A 22 -21.03 24.82 12.70
N PRO A 23 -20.25 24.97 13.81
CA PRO A 23 -19.10 24.08 14.02
C PRO A 23 -19.54 22.70 14.47
N ILE A 24 -18.95 21.69 13.87
CA ILE A 24 -18.99 20.31 14.33
C ILE A 24 -17.89 20.17 15.38
N SER A 25 -18.23 19.86 16.64
CA SER A 25 -17.27 19.82 17.75
C SER A 25 -17.45 18.62 18.70
N ASN A 26 -18.43 17.75 18.44
CA ASN A 26 -18.75 16.62 19.29
C ASN A 26 -17.89 15.38 18.97
N PHE A 27 -16.56 15.55 19.07
CA PHE A 27 -15.61 14.45 18.96
C PHE A 27 -15.55 13.64 20.25
N ALA A 28 -15.11 12.37 20.13
CA ALA A 28 -14.83 11.50 21.26
C ALA A 28 -13.53 10.74 21.02
N GLN A 29 -12.80 10.49 22.11
CA GLN A 29 -11.57 9.69 22.03
C GLN A 29 -11.86 8.27 21.57
N ARG A 30 -11.13 7.82 20.58
CA ARG A 30 -10.96 6.40 20.26
C ARG A 30 -9.81 5.82 21.06
N GLU A 31 -8.71 6.57 21.18
CA GLU A 31 -7.51 6.25 21.94
C GLU A 31 -7.02 7.48 22.71
N PRO A 32 -6.45 7.35 23.89
CA PRO A 32 -6.29 6.11 24.68
C PRO A 32 -7.53 5.69 25.45
N TYR A 33 -8.51 6.58 25.66
CA TYR A 33 -9.67 6.35 26.54
C TYR A 33 -10.98 6.38 25.75
N GLU A 34 -11.38 5.20 25.26
CA GLU A 34 -12.57 5.04 24.40
C GLU A 34 -13.81 5.74 24.95
N GLY A 35 -14.40 6.61 24.14
CA GLY A 35 -15.65 7.33 24.46
C GLY A 35 -15.50 8.47 25.43
N GLN A 36 -14.30 8.77 25.94
CA GLN A 36 -14.08 9.94 26.76
C GLN A 36 -14.06 11.24 25.90
N PRO A 37 -14.35 12.41 26.49
CA PRO A 37 -14.16 13.67 25.80
C PRO A 37 -12.69 13.84 25.33
N PRO A 38 -12.44 14.49 24.18
CA PRO A 38 -11.11 14.85 23.74
C PRO A 38 -10.40 15.72 24.78
N THR A 39 -9.07 15.53 24.92
CA THR A 39 -8.27 16.40 25.82
C THR A 39 -8.05 17.77 25.24
N GLU A 40 -8.21 17.92 23.91
CA GLU A 40 -8.08 19.19 23.19
C GLU A 40 -9.28 19.34 22.23
N ARG A 41 -9.91 20.49 22.24
CA ARG A 41 -11.11 20.75 21.44
C ARG A 41 -10.79 20.81 19.95
N THR A 42 -11.73 20.35 19.14
CA THR A 42 -11.67 20.42 17.66
C THR A 42 -12.97 20.98 17.12
N GLU A 43 -12.89 21.88 16.15
CA GLU A 43 -14.04 22.40 15.40
C GLU A 43 -13.84 22.22 13.91
N VAL A 44 -14.89 21.78 13.22
CA VAL A 44 -14.92 21.67 11.76
C VAL A 44 -16.12 22.43 11.23
N ARG A 45 -15.90 23.30 10.25
CA ARG A 45 -16.94 24.04 9.54
C ARG A 45 -16.94 23.63 8.08
N ILE A 46 -18.13 23.44 7.49
CA ILE A 46 -18.28 22.97 6.11
C ILE A 46 -19.06 24.00 5.31
N LEU A 47 -18.40 24.52 4.28
CA LEU A 47 -19.00 25.38 3.28
C LEU A 47 -18.91 24.71 1.90
N TYR A 48 -19.75 25.12 0.97
CA TYR A 48 -19.62 24.69 -0.42
C TYR A 48 -20.07 25.78 -1.39
N THR A 49 -19.46 25.79 -2.55
CA THR A 49 -19.89 26.55 -3.72
C THR A 49 -20.53 25.60 -4.74
N ARG A 50 -20.73 26.06 -5.94
CA ARG A 50 -21.15 25.20 -7.06
C ARG A 50 -20.06 24.22 -7.52
N GLU A 51 -18.78 24.51 -7.22
CA GLU A 51 -17.60 23.85 -7.80
C GLU A 51 -16.82 22.99 -6.79
N ALA A 52 -16.86 23.32 -5.49
CA ALA A 52 -16.06 22.69 -4.48
C ALA A 52 -16.72 22.67 -3.10
N VAL A 53 -16.32 21.73 -2.26
CA VAL A 53 -16.57 21.72 -0.82
C VAL A 53 -15.32 22.24 -0.09
N PHE A 54 -15.55 23.00 0.99
CA PHE A 54 -14.52 23.64 1.80
C PHE A 54 -14.66 23.21 3.24
N PHE A 55 -13.53 22.94 3.89
CA PHE A 55 -13.45 22.61 5.31
C PHE A 55 -12.56 23.63 6.01
N GLY A 56 -13.12 24.29 7.03
CA GLY A 56 -12.39 25.13 7.97
C GLY A 56 -12.22 24.35 9.28
N ILE A 57 -10.99 24.08 9.66
CA ILE A 57 -10.63 23.22 10.78
C ILE A 57 -9.88 24.04 11.82
N VAL A 58 -10.32 23.95 13.09
CA VAL A 58 -9.63 24.54 14.24
C VAL A 58 -9.33 23.42 15.23
N CYS A 59 -8.05 23.14 15.41
CA CYS A 59 -7.52 22.19 16.36
C CYS A 59 -6.91 22.95 17.53
N TYR A 60 -7.70 23.22 18.56
CA TYR A 60 -7.21 23.86 19.79
C TYR A 60 -6.17 22.99 20.46
N ASP A 61 -5.22 23.59 21.13
CA ASP A 61 -4.17 22.91 21.86
C ASP A 61 -3.71 23.76 23.04
N SER A 62 -3.73 23.19 24.22
CA SER A 62 -3.31 23.88 25.45
C SER A 62 -1.82 24.16 25.50
N GLU A 63 -1.00 23.49 24.66
CA GLU A 63 0.44 23.63 24.57
C GLU A 63 0.90 23.76 23.11
N PRO A 64 0.55 24.84 22.38
CA PRO A 64 0.80 24.97 20.95
C PRO A 64 2.29 24.81 20.55
N GLY A 65 3.21 25.16 21.44
CA GLY A 65 4.65 24.97 21.24
C GLY A 65 5.12 23.51 21.24
N LYS A 66 4.24 22.56 21.59
CA LYS A 66 4.51 21.11 21.59
C LYS A 66 3.80 20.35 20.46
N ILE A 67 3.12 21.06 19.56
CA ILE A 67 2.55 20.48 18.34
C ILE A 67 3.67 19.82 17.53
N VAL A 68 3.45 18.58 17.11
CA VAL A 68 4.42 17.81 16.33
C VAL A 68 4.11 17.97 14.86
N ALA A 69 5.02 18.62 14.11
CA ALA A 69 4.87 18.88 12.69
C ALA A 69 6.26 18.77 12.03
N THR A 70 6.54 17.60 11.44
CA THR A 70 7.87 17.24 10.95
C THR A 70 7.89 16.79 9.48
N GLN A 71 6.73 16.76 8.81
CA GLN A 71 6.61 16.29 7.43
C GLN A 71 6.12 17.40 6.51
N LEU A 72 6.98 17.81 5.58
CA LEU A 72 6.64 18.71 4.47
C LEU A 72 6.37 17.98 3.16
N ARG A 73 6.81 16.74 3.02
CA ARG A 73 6.70 15.98 1.78
C ARG A 73 5.27 15.43 1.63
N ARG A 74 4.64 15.65 0.46
CA ARG A 74 3.33 15.09 0.09
C ARG A 74 3.39 13.56 0.05
N ASP A 75 2.26 12.91 0.34
CA ASP A 75 1.98 11.47 0.21
C ASP A 75 2.87 10.56 1.07
N VAL A 76 3.47 11.12 2.13
CA VAL A 76 4.13 10.31 3.16
C VAL A 76 3.22 10.10 4.36
N SER A 77 3.46 9.03 5.12
CA SER A 77 2.76 8.79 6.36
C SER A 77 2.90 9.96 7.33
N GLN A 78 1.78 10.47 7.81
CA GLN A 78 1.74 11.55 8.81
C GLN A 78 1.55 11.03 10.24
N GLU A 79 1.61 9.71 10.45
CA GLU A 79 1.42 9.12 11.79
C GLU A 79 2.44 9.57 12.83
N LEU A 80 3.55 10.17 12.41
CA LEU A 80 4.55 10.75 13.31
C LEU A 80 4.31 12.22 13.64
N ASP A 81 3.31 12.85 13.05
CA ASP A 81 2.89 14.24 13.25
C ASP A 81 1.51 14.31 13.89
N ASP A 82 1.15 15.49 14.36
CA ASP A 82 -0.26 15.87 14.54
C ASP A 82 -0.90 15.94 13.16
N TYR A 83 -2.12 15.44 13.00
CA TYR A 83 -2.84 15.53 11.72
C TYR A 83 -4.35 15.56 11.88
N PHE A 84 -5.01 16.03 10.84
CA PHE A 84 -6.44 15.94 10.67
C PHE A 84 -6.79 15.18 9.41
N GLU A 85 -7.77 14.29 9.50
CA GLU A 85 -8.17 13.39 8.42
C GLU A 85 -9.67 13.50 8.16
N ILE A 86 -10.02 13.59 6.88
CA ILE A 86 -11.39 13.65 6.37
C ILE A 86 -11.60 12.42 5.51
N VAL A 87 -12.69 11.70 5.76
CA VAL A 87 -13.11 10.58 4.91
C VAL A 87 -14.46 10.91 4.29
N ILE A 88 -14.58 10.77 2.96
CA ILE A 88 -15.78 11.10 2.19
C ILE A 88 -16.21 9.89 1.34
N ASP A 89 -17.34 9.28 1.68
CA ASP A 89 -18.04 8.33 0.84
C ASP A 89 -19.05 9.07 -0.04
N SER A 90 -18.57 9.57 -1.16
CA SER A 90 -19.39 10.34 -2.12
C SER A 90 -20.42 9.49 -2.87
N SER A 91 -20.23 8.19 -2.90
CA SER A 91 -21.19 7.23 -3.49
C SER A 91 -22.26 6.77 -2.51
N HIS A 92 -22.08 7.07 -1.22
CA HIS A 92 -22.91 6.62 -0.09
C HIS A 92 -23.16 5.10 -0.10
N ASN A 93 -22.14 4.34 -0.51
CA ASN A 93 -22.21 2.88 -0.54
C ASN A 93 -21.71 2.24 0.76
N ARG A 94 -21.20 3.05 1.70
CA ARG A 94 -20.72 2.67 3.04
C ARG A 94 -19.61 1.61 3.02
N ARG A 95 -18.82 1.61 1.95
CA ARG A 95 -17.78 0.62 1.69
C ARG A 95 -16.51 1.23 1.12
N ASN A 96 -16.69 2.19 0.20
CA ASN A 96 -15.60 2.87 -0.48
C ASN A 96 -15.63 4.36 -0.14
N ALA A 97 -14.47 4.97 0.03
CA ALA A 97 -14.37 6.39 0.37
C ALA A 97 -13.04 7.00 -0.08
N TYR A 98 -13.02 8.32 -0.19
CA TYR A 98 -11.84 9.14 -0.36
C TYR A 98 -11.29 9.54 1.01
N VAL A 99 -9.98 9.54 1.15
CA VAL A 99 -9.26 10.00 2.34
C VAL A 99 -8.47 11.24 2.00
N PHE A 100 -8.57 12.26 2.82
CA PHE A 100 -7.79 13.50 2.72
C PHE A 100 -7.20 13.80 4.09
N GLN A 101 -5.88 13.89 4.17
CA GLN A 101 -5.18 14.12 5.43
C GLN A 101 -4.24 15.31 5.31
N THR A 102 -4.21 16.14 6.34
CA THR A 102 -3.32 17.30 6.43
C THR A 102 -2.71 17.41 7.82
N ASN A 103 -1.48 17.92 7.91
CA ASN A 103 -0.77 18.21 9.15
C ASN A 103 -0.71 19.75 9.41
N PRO A 104 -0.17 20.22 10.54
CA PRO A 104 -0.06 21.66 10.85
C PRO A 104 0.82 22.46 9.88
N LEU A 105 1.58 21.80 8.97
CA LEU A 105 2.35 22.44 7.89
C LEU A 105 1.57 22.52 6.57
N GLY A 106 0.32 22.06 6.54
CA GLY A 106 -0.51 22.00 5.33
C GLY A 106 -0.09 20.92 4.32
N THR A 107 0.71 19.97 4.77
CA THR A 107 1.15 18.86 3.92
C THR A 107 -0.01 17.92 3.63
N GLN A 108 -0.17 17.58 2.37
CA GLN A 108 -1.25 16.76 1.88
C GLN A 108 -0.86 15.28 1.83
N ARG A 109 -1.81 14.42 2.19
CA ARG A 109 -1.81 13.00 1.89
C ARG A 109 -3.22 12.59 1.54
N ASP A 110 -3.38 11.82 0.48
CA ASP A 110 -4.68 11.34 0.06
C ASP A 110 -4.65 9.85 -0.31
N GLY A 111 -5.83 9.29 -0.53
CA GLY A 111 -5.95 7.87 -0.86
C GLY A 111 -7.40 7.41 -0.95
N LEU A 112 -7.55 6.11 -1.23
CA LEU A 112 -8.86 5.47 -1.34
C LEU A 112 -9.03 4.35 -0.31
N ILE A 113 -10.20 4.28 0.28
CA ILE A 113 -10.68 3.13 1.04
C ILE A 113 -11.50 2.26 0.10
N THR A 114 -11.18 0.99 0.00
CA THR A 114 -11.97 0.00 -0.74
C THR A 114 -12.45 -1.10 0.19
N ASP A 115 -13.75 -1.39 0.16
CA ASP A 115 -14.41 -2.45 0.93
C ASP A 115 -14.19 -2.35 2.46
N GLU A 116 -14.05 -1.12 3.00
CA GLU A 116 -13.70 -0.81 4.40
C GLU A 116 -12.41 -1.50 4.89
N GLN A 117 -11.68 -2.06 3.99
CA GLN A 117 -10.35 -2.54 4.27
C GLN A 117 -9.42 -1.35 4.12
N GLY A 118 -8.53 -1.19 5.08
CA GLY A 118 -7.44 -0.23 4.93
C GLY A 118 -6.79 -0.50 3.59
N LEU A 119 -6.21 0.53 3.06
CA LEU A 119 -5.46 0.55 1.82
C LEU A 119 -4.57 -0.70 1.74
N GLN A 120 -5.17 -1.81 1.24
CA GLN A 120 -4.47 -3.08 1.14
C GLN A 120 -3.45 -2.96 0.01
N ASN A 121 -2.22 -3.01 0.35
CA ASN A 121 -1.06 -3.53 -0.39
C ASN A 121 0.26 -3.12 0.27
N SER A 122 0.25 -2.77 1.54
CA SER A 122 1.51 -2.59 2.25
C SER A 122 1.86 -3.86 3.03
N SER A 123 2.56 -4.76 2.39
CA SER A 123 3.44 -5.70 3.07
C SER A 123 4.67 -4.99 3.66
N SER A 124 4.66 -3.68 3.72
CA SER A 124 5.66 -2.89 4.40
C SER A 124 5.16 -2.55 5.80
N ASP A 125 6.02 -2.68 6.79
CA ASP A 125 5.88 -2.16 8.17
C ASP A 125 5.50 -0.66 8.25
N GLN A 126 5.16 -0.03 7.16
CA GLN A 126 4.81 1.37 7.02
C GLN A 126 3.36 1.53 6.59
N GLY A 127 2.42 0.86 7.14
CA GLY A 127 0.96 1.10 7.14
C GLY A 127 0.32 2.04 6.10
N ASP A 128 1.03 2.31 5.01
CA ASP A 128 0.66 3.27 4.00
C ASP A 128 -0.25 2.58 3.00
N GLY A 129 -1.46 2.87 3.15
CA GLY A 129 -2.48 2.50 2.25
C GLY A 129 -2.28 2.85 0.80
N ASP A 130 -3.29 2.62 -0.05
CA ASP A 130 -3.22 2.93 -1.49
C ASP A 130 -2.86 4.42 -1.73
N ALA A 131 -1.61 4.76 -1.51
CA ALA A 131 -1.02 6.05 -1.81
C ALA A 131 -0.93 6.31 -3.32
N GLY A 132 -1.49 5.42 -4.12
CA GLY A 132 -1.47 5.51 -5.58
C GLY A 132 -2.57 6.40 -6.15
N TRP A 133 -3.59 6.76 -5.39
CA TRP A 133 -4.58 7.73 -5.82
C TRP A 133 -4.13 9.14 -5.47
N ASP A 134 -3.99 9.99 -6.46
CA ASP A 134 -3.56 11.39 -6.33
C ASP A 134 -4.74 12.30 -6.72
N GLY A 135 -5.39 12.88 -5.72
CA GLY A 135 -6.51 13.79 -5.87
C GLY A 135 -6.08 15.23 -6.07
N VAL A 136 -6.92 15.99 -6.77
CA VAL A 136 -6.73 17.43 -6.91
C VAL A 136 -7.48 18.13 -5.79
N TRP A 137 -6.76 18.61 -4.81
CA TRP A 137 -7.29 19.38 -3.70
C TRP A 137 -6.24 20.31 -3.11
N THR A 138 -6.62 21.24 -2.30
CA THR A 138 -5.72 22.23 -1.70
C THR A 138 -5.85 22.20 -0.20
N SER A 139 -4.73 22.25 0.51
CA SER A 139 -4.67 22.41 1.96
C SER A 139 -3.68 23.49 2.32
N GLU A 140 -4.09 24.42 3.15
CA GLU A 140 -3.23 25.38 3.84
C GLU A 140 -3.45 25.27 5.34
N ALA A 141 -2.37 25.32 6.13
CA ALA A 141 -2.47 25.23 7.58
C ALA A 141 -1.49 26.16 8.26
N ARG A 142 -1.79 26.51 9.52
CA ARG A 142 -0.96 27.39 10.37
C ARG A 142 -1.01 26.97 11.81
N ILE A 143 0.13 27.01 12.48
CA ILE A 143 0.22 26.95 13.92
C ILE A 143 -0.09 28.37 14.46
N THR A 144 -0.94 28.44 15.48
CA THR A 144 -1.39 29.66 16.13
C THR A 144 -1.07 29.64 17.63
N SER A 145 -1.38 30.72 18.35
CA SER A 145 -1.25 30.74 19.81
C SER A 145 -2.26 29.86 20.55
N GLU A 146 -3.33 29.41 19.86
CA GLU A 146 -4.40 28.59 20.44
C GLU A 146 -4.38 27.14 19.97
N GLY A 147 -3.44 26.77 19.09
CA GLY A 147 -3.34 25.44 18.48
C GLY A 147 -2.89 25.51 17.04
N TRP A 148 -3.63 24.88 16.12
CA TRP A 148 -3.39 25.00 14.68
C TRP A 148 -4.72 25.00 13.91
N THR A 149 -4.69 25.61 12.76
CA THR A 149 -5.85 25.74 11.89
C THR A 149 -5.53 25.29 10.47
N ALA A 150 -6.53 24.79 9.76
CA ALA A 150 -6.40 24.43 8.36
C ALA A 150 -7.63 24.84 7.55
N THR A 151 -7.39 25.21 6.29
CA THR A 151 -8.43 25.42 5.27
C THR A 151 -8.19 24.47 4.13
N ILE A 152 -9.21 23.69 3.78
CA ILE A 152 -9.14 22.66 2.75
C ILE A 152 -10.20 22.94 1.70
N GLN A 153 -9.83 22.83 0.43
CA GLN A 153 -10.73 22.83 -0.72
C GLN A 153 -10.64 21.52 -1.47
N ILE A 154 -11.78 20.88 -1.69
CA ILE A 154 -11.91 19.68 -2.50
C ILE A 154 -12.89 19.99 -3.64
N PRO A 155 -12.40 20.14 -4.88
CA PRO A 155 -13.26 20.31 -6.06
C PRO A 155 -14.18 19.09 -6.24
N PHE A 156 -15.43 19.32 -6.63
CA PHE A 156 -16.36 18.22 -6.90
C PHE A 156 -15.90 17.33 -8.07
N SER A 157 -15.09 17.85 -8.98
CA SER A 157 -14.46 17.06 -10.04
C SER A 157 -13.43 16.04 -9.54
N THR A 158 -12.95 16.17 -8.29
CA THR A 158 -12.07 15.21 -7.64
C THR A 158 -12.82 14.00 -7.11
N LEU A 159 -14.09 14.20 -6.77
CA LEU A 159 -14.96 13.19 -6.17
C LEU A 159 -15.88 12.58 -7.24
N ASN A 160 -15.96 11.26 -7.27
CA ASN A 160 -16.96 10.58 -8.10
C ASN A 160 -18.24 10.40 -7.28
N PHE A 161 -19.36 10.97 -7.69
CA PHE A 161 -20.64 10.89 -6.98
C PHE A 161 -21.81 10.79 -7.95
N MET A 162 -22.93 10.22 -7.47
CA MET A 162 -24.17 10.20 -8.24
C MET A 162 -24.82 11.59 -8.20
N GLN A 163 -25.13 12.13 -9.36
CA GLN A 163 -25.89 13.38 -9.45
C GLN A 163 -27.33 13.16 -8.99
N SER A 164 -27.76 13.96 -8.02
CA SER A 164 -29.14 14.06 -7.58
C SER A 164 -29.44 15.49 -7.19
N HIS A 165 -30.72 15.85 -7.09
CA HIS A 165 -31.13 17.19 -6.63
C HIS A 165 -30.62 17.48 -5.21
N GLN A 166 -30.54 16.47 -4.36
CA GLN A 166 -29.94 16.54 -3.04
C GLN A 166 -28.95 15.37 -2.91
N VAL A 167 -27.73 15.70 -2.62
CA VAL A 167 -26.66 14.72 -2.45
C VAL A 167 -26.53 14.39 -0.96
N VAL A 168 -26.44 13.09 -0.65
CA VAL A 168 -26.10 12.61 0.69
C VAL A 168 -24.79 11.85 0.59
N TRP A 169 -23.79 12.27 1.35
CA TRP A 169 -22.49 11.60 1.45
C TRP A 169 -22.26 11.00 2.82
N GLY A 170 -21.58 9.88 2.90
CA GLY A 170 -20.96 9.45 4.13
C GLY A 170 -19.75 10.34 4.43
N ILE A 171 -19.55 10.73 5.69
CA ILE A 171 -18.40 11.54 6.08
C ILE A 171 -17.95 11.16 7.49
N ASN A 172 -16.64 11.26 7.72
CA ASN A 172 -16.08 11.14 9.05
C ASN A 172 -14.84 12.02 9.21
N PHE A 173 -14.49 12.33 10.44
CA PHE A 173 -13.35 13.14 10.80
C PHE A 173 -12.55 12.46 11.89
N LYS A 174 -11.21 12.60 11.80
CA LYS A 174 -10.28 12.15 12.84
C LYS A 174 -9.23 13.22 13.06
N ARG A 175 -8.97 13.54 14.32
CA ARG A 175 -7.80 14.27 14.78
C ARG A 175 -6.85 13.31 15.46
N PHE A 176 -5.56 13.44 15.20
CA PHE A 176 -4.50 12.77 15.91
C PHE A 176 -3.59 13.77 16.60
N ILE A 177 -3.41 13.60 17.92
CA ILE A 177 -2.53 14.43 18.75
C ILE A 177 -1.32 13.57 19.11
N ARG A 178 -0.23 13.75 18.36
CA ARG A 178 0.91 12.85 18.43
C ARG A 178 1.57 12.80 19.81
N ARG A 179 1.77 13.96 20.45
CA ARG A 179 2.43 13.98 21.75
C ARG A 179 1.66 13.22 22.85
N LYS A 180 0.34 13.07 22.69
CA LYS A 180 -0.55 12.36 23.61
C LYS A 180 -0.89 10.94 23.17
N ASN A 181 -0.52 10.54 21.94
CA ASN A 181 -1.01 9.33 21.26
C ASN A 181 -2.54 9.23 21.27
N GLU A 182 -3.21 10.38 21.17
CA GLU A 182 -4.66 10.52 21.24
C GLU A 182 -5.26 10.56 19.85
N GLN A 183 -6.32 9.80 19.65
CA GLN A 183 -7.11 9.77 18.43
C GLN A 183 -8.55 10.13 18.78
N ASP A 184 -9.04 11.22 18.21
CA ASP A 184 -10.40 11.69 18.37
C ASP A 184 -11.16 11.52 17.07
N LEU A 185 -12.31 10.85 17.10
CA LEU A 185 -13.21 10.67 15.98
C LEU A 185 -14.54 11.40 16.22
N TRP A 186 -15.09 11.95 15.15
CA TRP A 186 -16.43 12.54 15.20
C TRP A 186 -17.52 11.47 15.29
N ALA A 187 -17.41 10.37 14.51
CA ALA A 187 -18.34 9.27 14.52
C ALA A 187 -17.58 7.94 14.54
N GLY A 188 -18.23 6.85 14.99
CA GLY A 188 -17.63 5.52 15.00
C GLY A 188 -16.37 5.39 15.86
N TRP A 189 -16.30 6.09 16.97
CA TRP A 189 -15.13 6.21 17.85
C TRP A 189 -14.80 4.94 18.67
N ARG A 190 -15.56 3.85 18.54
CA ARG A 190 -15.20 2.58 19.19
C ARG A 190 -13.86 2.05 18.65
N ARG A 191 -13.02 1.49 19.53
CA ARG A 191 -11.68 0.96 19.16
C ARG A 191 -11.72 -0.09 18.07
N SER A 192 -12.71 -0.98 18.11
CA SER A 192 -12.93 -2.00 17.08
C SER A 192 -13.23 -1.43 15.68
N PHE A 193 -13.59 -0.14 15.63
CA PHE A 193 -13.77 0.61 14.40
C PHE A 193 -12.63 1.63 14.27
N GLY A 194 -12.31 2.03 13.12
CA GLY A 194 -11.39 3.14 12.88
C GLY A 194 -12.06 4.08 11.89
N ILE A 195 -11.40 5.15 11.53
CA ILE A 195 -11.94 6.08 10.53
C ILE A 195 -12.19 5.40 9.19
N LEU A 196 -11.46 4.31 8.88
CA LEU A 196 -11.63 3.52 7.66
C LEU A 196 -12.93 2.70 7.65
N LYS A 197 -13.59 2.54 8.81
CA LYS A 197 -14.90 1.89 8.94
C LYS A 197 -15.99 2.89 8.56
N ILE A 198 -16.08 3.24 7.28
CA ILE A 198 -16.98 4.30 6.80
C ILE A 198 -18.46 4.01 7.04
N SER A 199 -18.86 2.75 7.18
CA SER A 199 -20.21 2.36 7.57
C SER A 199 -20.62 2.86 8.96
N GLN A 200 -19.67 3.28 9.79
CA GLN A 200 -19.86 3.88 11.11
C GLN A 200 -19.69 5.41 11.09
N GLY A 201 -19.39 6.00 9.93
CA GLY A 201 -19.35 7.44 9.73
C GLY A 201 -20.72 8.09 9.79
N GLY A 202 -20.73 9.41 9.91
CA GLY A 202 -21.94 10.23 9.82
C GLY A 202 -22.35 10.53 8.38
N GLU A 203 -23.32 11.39 8.22
CA GLU A 203 -23.85 11.81 6.91
C GLU A 203 -23.74 13.31 6.73
N LEU A 204 -23.28 13.74 5.57
CA LEU A 204 -23.30 15.11 5.10
C LEU A 204 -24.50 15.27 4.17
N ARG A 205 -25.48 16.08 4.61
CA ARG A 205 -26.73 16.36 3.91
C ARG A 205 -26.82 17.83 3.54
N GLY A 206 -27.71 18.15 2.61
CA GLY A 206 -28.01 19.53 2.22
C GLY A 206 -27.08 20.10 1.16
N ILE A 207 -26.27 19.26 0.52
CA ILE A 207 -25.54 19.63 -0.69
C ILE A 207 -26.50 19.56 -1.88
N SER A 208 -26.68 20.67 -2.58
CA SER A 208 -27.57 20.76 -3.74
C SER A 208 -26.99 21.68 -4.81
N GLU A 209 -27.46 21.54 -6.04
CA GLU A 209 -27.08 22.39 -7.17
C GLU A 209 -25.56 22.47 -7.42
N ILE A 210 -24.86 21.36 -7.19
CA ILE A 210 -23.44 21.26 -7.45
C ILE A 210 -23.18 20.90 -8.91
N GLY A 211 -22.16 21.53 -9.50
CA GLY A 211 -21.67 21.16 -10.82
C GLY A 211 -20.85 19.87 -10.76
N SER A 212 -21.23 18.86 -11.54
CA SER A 212 -20.25 17.81 -11.85
C SER A 212 -19.28 18.41 -12.86
N GLY A 213 -18.16 18.95 -12.40
CA GLY A 213 -17.11 19.34 -13.33
C GLY A 213 -16.80 18.15 -14.25
N ARG A 214 -16.80 18.35 -15.57
CA ARG A 214 -16.34 17.29 -16.48
C ARG A 214 -14.86 17.08 -16.20
N LEU A 215 -14.53 15.94 -15.59
CA LEU A 215 -13.15 15.56 -15.40
C LEU A 215 -12.55 15.28 -16.78
N PHE A 216 -11.68 16.18 -17.23
CA PHE A 216 -10.89 16.02 -18.44
C PHE A 216 -9.47 16.48 -18.17
N ILE A 217 -8.53 15.57 -18.14
CA ILE A 217 -7.13 15.84 -17.89
C ILE A 217 -6.33 15.18 -18.99
N VAL A 218 -5.43 15.93 -19.59
CA VAL A 218 -4.44 15.42 -20.54
C VAL A 218 -3.07 15.68 -19.96
N LYS A 219 -2.28 14.62 -19.78
CA LYS A 219 -0.96 14.67 -19.14
C LYS A 219 0.11 14.13 -20.11
N PRO A 220 0.59 14.94 -21.07
CA PRO A 220 1.75 14.58 -21.86
C PRO A 220 3.00 14.55 -20.99
N TYR A 221 3.94 13.67 -21.37
CA TYR A 221 5.27 13.66 -20.79
C TYR A 221 6.35 13.54 -21.85
N ALA A 222 7.54 14.01 -21.49
CA ALA A 222 8.78 13.80 -22.22
C ALA A 222 9.86 13.29 -21.25
N LEU A 223 10.67 12.34 -21.70
CA LEU A 223 11.79 11.79 -20.98
C LEU A 223 13.04 11.82 -21.84
N GLY A 224 14.14 12.30 -21.28
CA GLY A 224 15.47 12.27 -21.88
C GLY A 224 16.53 11.79 -20.89
N GLY A 225 17.59 11.14 -21.39
CA GLY A 225 18.65 10.65 -20.53
C GLY A 225 19.54 9.62 -21.19
N PHE A 226 20.18 8.79 -20.37
CA PHE A 226 20.96 7.65 -20.85
C PHE A 226 20.87 6.47 -19.89
N ASN A 227 21.13 5.30 -20.43
CA ASN A 227 21.25 4.05 -19.70
C ASN A 227 22.55 3.36 -20.10
N HIS A 228 23.41 3.05 -19.15
CA HIS A 228 24.64 2.30 -19.38
C HIS A 228 24.52 0.91 -18.77
N LEU A 229 24.71 -0.11 -19.61
CA LEU A 229 24.71 -1.54 -19.22
C LEU A 229 26.11 -2.10 -19.39
N PRO A 230 26.67 -2.80 -18.38
CA PRO A 230 27.99 -3.43 -18.47
C PRO A 230 27.92 -4.71 -19.30
N GLN A 231 29.10 -5.25 -19.65
CA GLN A 231 29.22 -6.51 -20.39
C GLN A 231 28.48 -7.68 -19.74
N ALA A 232 28.41 -7.72 -18.41
CA ALA A 232 27.68 -8.74 -17.66
C ALA A 232 26.17 -8.80 -17.98
N ALA A 233 25.60 -7.73 -18.55
CA ALA A 233 24.19 -7.69 -18.94
C ALA A 233 23.85 -8.67 -20.08
N THR A 234 24.83 -9.18 -20.84
CA THR A 234 24.64 -10.19 -21.87
C THR A 234 24.11 -11.52 -21.31
N SER A 235 24.44 -11.87 -20.06
CA SER A 235 23.90 -13.05 -19.39
C SER A 235 22.38 -12.97 -19.17
N ALA A 236 21.83 -11.74 -19.19
CA ALA A 236 20.41 -11.46 -19.11
C ALA A 236 19.75 -11.23 -20.49
N GLY A 237 20.46 -11.48 -21.59
CA GLY A 237 19.98 -11.22 -22.95
C GLY A 237 19.92 -9.73 -23.34
N LEU A 238 20.62 -8.86 -22.57
CA LEU A 238 20.66 -7.41 -22.83
C LEU A 238 21.95 -7.03 -23.55
N THR A 239 21.87 -6.00 -24.40
CA THR A 239 23.05 -5.47 -25.14
C THR A 239 23.84 -4.52 -24.22
N PRO A 240 25.14 -4.81 -23.96
CA PRO A 240 25.99 -3.90 -23.22
C PRO A 240 26.24 -2.58 -24.00
N GLY A 241 26.55 -1.53 -23.24
CA GLY A 241 26.89 -0.22 -23.81
C GLY A 241 26.05 0.90 -23.21
N THR A 242 26.28 2.09 -23.74
CA THR A 242 25.52 3.28 -23.38
C THR A 242 24.47 3.59 -24.44
N ALA A 243 23.21 3.52 -24.06
CA ALA A 243 22.08 3.87 -24.91
C ALA A 243 21.47 5.18 -24.47
N ALA A 244 21.16 6.05 -25.42
CA ALA A 244 20.35 7.24 -25.16
C ALA A 244 18.91 6.82 -24.83
N LEU A 245 18.33 7.48 -23.83
CA LEU A 245 16.92 7.38 -23.49
C LEU A 245 16.22 8.63 -23.99
N TYR A 246 15.27 8.47 -24.88
CA TYR A 246 14.35 9.53 -25.26
C TYR A 246 13.00 8.91 -25.59
N THR A 247 11.99 9.39 -24.93
CA THR A 247 10.63 8.91 -25.14
C THR A 247 9.65 9.98 -24.71
N GLY A 248 8.45 9.91 -25.24
CA GLY A 248 7.34 10.75 -24.86
C GLY A 248 6.04 9.98 -24.99
N GLY A 249 5.08 10.33 -24.19
CA GLY A 249 3.77 9.70 -24.17
C GLY A 249 2.72 10.62 -23.60
N VAL A 250 1.54 10.08 -23.40
CA VAL A 250 0.41 10.85 -22.89
C VAL A 250 -0.51 9.98 -22.07
N ASP A 251 -0.95 10.51 -20.92
CA ASP A 251 -2.03 9.98 -20.13
C ASP A 251 -3.26 10.88 -20.29
N VAL A 252 -4.44 10.28 -20.41
CA VAL A 252 -5.70 11.00 -20.54
C VAL A 252 -6.68 10.45 -19.53
N LYS A 253 -7.27 11.33 -18.72
CA LYS A 253 -8.30 10.99 -17.75
C LYS A 253 -9.61 11.66 -18.11
N LEU A 254 -10.64 10.85 -18.29
CA LEU A 254 -11.96 11.28 -18.75
C LEU A 254 -13.03 10.85 -17.75
N GLY A 255 -13.80 11.78 -17.23
CA GLY A 255 -15.06 11.49 -16.56
C GLY A 255 -16.12 11.16 -17.59
N LEU A 256 -16.40 9.88 -17.81
CA LEU A 256 -17.48 9.43 -18.72
C LEU A 256 -18.85 9.75 -18.13
N ARG A 257 -18.96 9.62 -16.82
CA ARG A 257 -20.09 10.05 -15.98
C ARG A 257 -19.53 10.56 -14.66
N SER A 258 -20.36 11.14 -13.82
CA SER A 258 -19.96 11.62 -12.49
C SER A 258 -19.36 10.53 -11.57
N ASN A 259 -19.61 9.26 -11.85
CA ASN A 259 -19.15 8.11 -11.08
C ASN A 259 -18.42 7.05 -11.93
N LEU A 260 -18.03 7.38 -13.16
CA LEU A 260 -17.33 6.48 -14.06
C LEU A 260 -16.18 7.24 -14.76
N VAL A 261 -14.96 6.77 -14.57
CA VAL A 261 -13.74 7.41 -15.11
C VAL A 261 -13.04 6.45 -16.05
N ALA A 262 -12.60 6.97 -17.19
CA ALA A 262 -11.69 6.31 -18.10
C ALA A 262 -10.29 6.92 -17.97
N ASN A 263 -9.29 6.07 -17.83
CA ASN A 263 -7.86 6.40 -17.88
C ASN A 263 -7.27 5.73 -19.10
N LEU A 264 -6.68 6.50 -19.97
CA LEU A 264 -6.02 6.02 -21.20
C LEU A 264 -4.54 6.41 -21.09
N THR A 265 -3.66 5.54 -21.53
CA THR A 265 -2.23 5.82 -21.60
C THR A 265 -1.65 5.34 -22.93
N ALA A 266 -0.74 6.12 -23.48
CA ALA A 266 -0.02 5.74 -24.68
C ALA A 266 1.49 5.95 -24.48
N ASN A 267 2.26 4.93 -24.86
CA ASN A 267 3.72 4.87 -24.72
C ASN A 267 4.18 5.14 -23.28
N THR A 268 3.60 4.43 -22.32
CA THR A 268 3.78 4.66 -20.87
C THR A 268 5.22 4.41 -20.43
N ASP A 269 5.78 5.35 -19.65
CA ASP A 269 7.06 5.19 -18.98
C ASP A 269 6.90 5.32 -17.46
N PHE A 270 7.63 4.50 -16.73
CA PHE A 270 7.57 4.38 -15.27
C PHE A 270 8.89 4.79 -14.60
N ALA A 271 9.69 5.66 -15.23
CA ALA A 271 10.96 6.12 -14.68
C ALA A 271 10.82 6.87 -13.36
N ASP A 272 9.66 7.45 -13.11
CA ASP A 272 9.28 8.15 -11.89
C ASP A 272 8.82 7.24 -10.75
N ALA A 273 8.62 5.94 -10.97
CA ALA A 273 8.31 5.00 -9.91
C ALA A 273 9.47 4.83 -8.92
N ASP A 274 9.17 4.69 -7.65
CA ASP A 274 10.17 4.48 -6.61
C ASP A 274 10.89 3.14 -6.79
N VAL A 275 12.19 3.12 -6.51
CA VAL A 275 13.00 1.89 -6.55
C VAL A 275 12.54 0.93 -5.46
N ASP A 276 12.53 -0.37 -5.78
CA ASP A 276 12.20 -1.39 -4.80
C ASP A 276 13.28 -1.51 -3.72
N THR A 277 12.84 -1.73 -2.49
CA THR A 277 13.75 -2.09 -1.41
C THR A 277 14.29 -3.49 -1.65
N GLN A 278 15.60 -3.64 -1.56
CA GLN A 278 16.25 -4.93 -1.71
C GLN A 278 15.80 -5.90 -0.61
N GLN A 279 15.52 -7.15 -0.99
CA GLN A 279 15.15 -8.23 -0.09
C GLN A 279 16.08 -9.43 -0.31
N PHE A 280 16.27 -10.22 0.73
CA PHE A 280 17.00 -11.48 0.66
C PHE A 280 16.03 -12.65 0.82
N ASN A 281 15.94 -13.51 -0.20
CA ASN A 281 15.04 -14.65 -0.16
C ASN A 281 15.67 -15.82 0.60
N LEU A 282 15.10 -16.13 1.74
CA LEU A 282 15.50 -17.25 2.61
C LEU A 282 14.64 -18.51 2.40
N THR A 283 13.71 -18.45 1.47
CA THR A 283 12.73 -19.51 1.22
C THR A 283 12.75 -19.95 -0.24
N PRO A 284 12.23 -21.12 -0.58
CA PRO A 284 12.05 -21.52 -1.98
C PRO A 284 10.89 -20.81 -2.69
N TYR A 285 10.20 -19.89 -2.03
CA TYR A 285 9.02 -19.22 -2.54
C TYR A 285 9.35 -17.88 -3.19
N LYS A 286 8.42 -17.36 -4.01
CA LYS A 286 8.56 -16.07 -4.69
C LYS A 286 8.45 -14.92 -3.71
N LEU A 287 9.28 -13.88 -3.90
CA LEU A 287 9.15 -12.62 -3.16
C LEU A 287 8.03 -11.76 -3.75
N PHE A 288 7.29 -11.10 -2.89
CA PHE A 288 6.29 -10.11 -3.27
C PHE A 288 6.89 -8.70 -3.28
N PHE A 289 6.64 -7.95 -4.37
CA PHE A 289 6.99 -6.53 -4.48
C PHE A 289 5.72 -5.76 -4.85
N PRO A 290 5.33 -4.72 -4.12
CA PRO A 290 4.10 -3.98 -4.39
C PRO A 290 4.14 -3.27 -5.74
N GLU A 291 2.97 -3.01 -6.33
CA GLU A 291 2.83 -2.13 -7.50
C GLU A 291 3.18 -0.69 -7.11
N LYS A 292 3.87 0.05 -7.98
CA LYS A 292 4.29 1.44 -7.76
C LYS A 292 3.97 2.36 -8.94
N ARG A 293 3.44 1.83 -10.03
CA ARG A 293 3.17 2.56 -11.26
C ARG A 293 1.78 3.19 -11.22
N GLN A 294 1.73 4.51 -11.33
CA GLN A 294 0.52 5.33 -11.17
C GLN A 294 -0.67 4.84 -11.99
N PHE A 295 -0.46 4.49 -13.26
CA PHE A 295 -1.54 3.98 -14.13
C PHE A 295 -2.25 2.77 -13.52
N PHE A 296 -1.52 1.85 -12.91
CA PHE A 296 -2.10 0.65 -12.32
C PHE A 296 -2.66 0.90 -10.92
N LEU A 297 -2.04 1.76 -10.12
CA LEU A 297 -2.45 2.07 -8.75
C LEU A 297 -3.79 2.81 -8.69
N GLU A 298 -4.03 3.73 -9.60
CA GLU A 298 -5.25 4.52 -9.58
C GLU A 298 -6.51 3.64 -9.65
N ASN A 299 -7.39 3.72 -8.65
CA ASN A 299 -8.59 2.88 -8.49
C ASN A 299 -8.29 1.36 -8.51
N ALA A 300 -7.09 0.93 -8.11
CA ALA A 300 -6.69 -0.48 -8.09
C ALA A 300 -7.62 -1.35 -7.23
N GLY A 301 -8.18 -0.82 -6.16
CA GLY A 301 -9.07 -1.52 -5.25
C GLY A 301 -10.33 -2.13 -5.90
N ILE A 302 -10.76 -1.60 -7.05
CA ILE A 302 -11.87 -2.19 -7.81
C ILE A 302 -11.52 -3.62 -8.25
N PHE A 303 -10.24 -3.86 -8.64
CA PHE A 303 -9.75 -5.15 -9.10
C PHE A 303 -9.39 -6.12 -7.98
N ASN A 304 -9.61 -5.77 -6.71
CA ASN A 304 -9.42 -6.71 -5.60
C ASN A 304 -10.40 -7.87 -5.70
N PHE A 305 -9.87 -9.08 -5.45
CA PHE A 305 -10.61 -10.32 -5.42
C PHE A 305 -10.44 -10.96 -4.02
N ALA A 306 -11.46 -11.57 -3.47
CA ALA A 306 -11.46 -12.11 -2.10
C ALA A 306 -10.58 -13.35 -1.92
N MET A 307 -9.37 -13.34 -2.47
CA MET A 307 -8.42 -14.44 -2.42
C MET A 307 -7.39 -14.20 -1.32
N GLY A 308 -7.68 -14.77 -0.17
CA GLY A 308 -6.77 -14.99 0.95
C GLY A 308 -6.17 -13.77 1.67
N GLY A 309 -5.96 -13.93 2.96
CA GLY A 309 -5.19 -12.99 3.80
C GLY A 309 -3.66 -13.13 3.63
N SER A 310 -3.17 -14.07 2.82
CA SER A 310 -1.76 -14.46 2.71
C SER A 310 -0.98 -13.77 1.59
N GLY A 311 -1.56 -12.73 0.97
CA GLY A 311 -0.87 -12.00 -0.10
C GLY A 311 -1.03 -12.60 -1.51
N ASP A 312 -1.74 -13.71 -1.68
CA ASP A 312 -2.07 -14.24 -3.00
C ASP A 312 -3.07 -13.33 -3.73
N LEU A 313 -2.83 -13.07 -5.01
CA LEU A 313 -3.64 -12.17 -5.83
C LEU A 313 -4.06 -12.85 -7.14
N LEU A 314 -5.36 -12.86 -7.45
CA LEU A 314 -5.85 -13.35 -8.73
C LEU A 314 -5.42 -12.44 -9.89
N PHE A 315 -5.40 -11.13 -9.63
CA PHE A 315 -4.88 -10.09 -10.52
C PHE A 315 -3.77 -9.31 -9.81
N PHE A 316 -2.62 -9.21 -10.44
CA PHE A 316 -1.47 -8.46 -9.97
C PHE A 316 -0.85 -7.69 -11.14
N SER A 317 -1.13 -6.42 -11.23
CA SER A 317 -0.74 -5.55 -12.34
C SER A 317 0.77 -5.52 -12.58
N ARG A 318 1.58 -5.76 -11.54
CA ARG A 318 3.04 -5.80 -11.66
C ARG A 318 3.55 -6.89 -12.60
N GLN A 319 2.77 -7.92 -12.90
CA GLN A 319 3.09 -8.91 -13.94
C GLN A 319 3.05 -8.32 -15.36
N ILE A 320 2.43 -7.15 -15.55
CA ILE A 320 2.31 -6.48 -16.84
C ILE A 320 3.52 -5.57 -17.05
N GLY A 321 4.26 -5.73 -18.15
CA GLY A 321 5.34 -4.82 -18.52
C GLY A 321 6.59 -4.87 -17.63
N ILE A 322 6.84 -6.00 -16.96
CA ILE A 322 8.09 -6.29 -16.25
C ILE A 322 8.59 -7.66 -16.67
N ASP A 323 9.86 -7.73 -17.07
CA ASP A 323 10.53 -8.98 -17.37
C ASP A 323 10.74 -9.80 -16.08
N PRO A 324 10.21 -11.03 -15.99
CA PRO A 324 10.26 -11.80 -14.76
C PRO A 324 11.68 -12.28 -14.38
N VAL A 325 12.62 -12.28 -15.32
CA VAL A 325 14.01 -12.74 -15.10
C VAL A 325 14.92 -11.59 -14.74
N THR A 326 14.88 -10.50 -15.51
CA THR A 326 15.77 -9.36 -15.33
C THR A 326 15.21 -8.27 -14.43
N GLY A 327 13.88 -8.26 -14.22
CA GLY A 327 13.16 -7.19 -13.55
C GLY A 327 13.12 -5.89 -14.33
N GLN A 328 13.61 -5.88 -15.57
CA GLN A 328 13.59 -4.69 -16.42
C GLN A 328 12.18 -4.40 -16.91
N GLN A 329 11.95 -3.13 -17.19
CA GLN A 329 10.69 -2.71 -17.78
C GLN A 329 10.61 -3.19 -19.24
N VAL A 330 9.51 -3.86 -19.58
CA VAL A 330 9.11 -4.16 -20.94
C VAL A 330 8.22 -3.00 -21.42
N PRO A 331 8.60 -2.29 -22.50
CA PRO A 331 7.85 -1.11 -22.94
C PRO A 331 6.38 -1.44 -23.24
N MET A 332 5.49 -0.58 -22.80
CA MET A 332 4.06 -0.66 -23.12
C MET A 332 3.74 0.23 -24.32
N ASN A 333 2.96 -0.28 -25.29
CA ASN A 333 2.41 0.55 -26.34
C ASN A 333 1.35 1.49 -25.78
N GLY A 334 0.49 0.94 -24.90
CA GLY A 334 -0.56 1.69 -24.27
C GLY A 334 -1.46 0.80 -23.43
N GLY A 335 -2.42 1.44 -22.84
CA GLY A 335 -3.46 0.79 -22.07
C GLY A 335 -4.64 1.72 -21.82
N GLY A 336 -5.75 1.11 -21.45
CA GLY A 336 -6.95 1.83 -21.05
C GLY A 336 -7.63 1.13 -19.91
N LYS A 337 -8.20 1.88 -18.97
CA LYS A 337 -9.07 1.31 -17.95
C LYS A 337 -10.26 2.22 -17.70
N ILE A 338 -11.39 1.59 -17.44
CA ILE A 338 -12.63 2.24 -17.03
C ILE A 338 -12.97 1.70 -15.65
N THR A 339 -13.13 2.60 -14.68
CA THR A 339 -13.41 2.24 -13.29
C THR A 339 -14.50 3.15 -12.72
N GLY A 340 -15.31 2.58 -11.83
CA GLY A 340 -16.34 3.34 -11.13
C GLY A 340 -17.55 2.52 -10.77
N SER A 341 -18.68 3.19 -10.52
CA SER A 341 -19.94 2.54 -10.13
C SER A 341 -21.04 2.87 -11.14
N LEU A 342 -21.81 1.88 -11.55
CA LEU A 342 -22.90 2.04 -12.49
C LEU A 342 -24.12 1.20 -12.03
N ALA A 343 -25.25 1.84 -11.78
CA ALA A 343 -26.49 1.18 -11.40
C ALA A 343 -26.36 0.19 -10.20
N GLY A 344 -25.52 0.55 -9.21
CA GLY A 344 -25.25 -0.28 -8.03
C GLY A 344 -24.27 -1.42 -8.25
N PHE A 345 -23.56 -1.42 -9.39
CA PHE A 345 -22.42 -2.29 -9.65
C PHE A 345 -21.15 -1.45 -9.62
N ASP A 346 -20.11 -1.93 -8.94
CA ASP A 346 -18.74 -1.43 -9.13
C ASP A 346 -18.15 -2.16 -10.33
N VAL A 347 -17.62 -1.41 -11.29
CA VAL A 347 -17.14 -1.93 -12.57
C VAL A 347 -15.72 -1.50 -12.79
N GLY A 348 -14.86 -2.45 -13.14
CA GLY A 348 -13.49 -2.22 -13.60
C GLY A 348 -13.26 -3.00 -14.89
N VAL A 349 -12.81 -2.32 -15.93
CA VAL A 349 -12.33 -2.94 -17.18
C VAL A 349 -10.98 -2.34 -17.49
N MET A 350 -10.01 -3.17 -17.81
CA MET A 350 -8.67 -2.74 -18.19
C MET A 350 -8.18 -3.56 -19.37
N ASP A 351 -7.52 -2.90 -20.32
CA ASP A 351 -6.75 -3.50 -21.38
C ASP A 351 -5.38 -2.82 -21.45
N ALA A 352 -4.32 -3.60 -21.57
CA ALA A 352 -2.95 -3.09 -21.69
C ALA A 352 -2.15 -3.99 -22.61
N ASN A 353 -1.21 -3.41 -23.36
CA ASN A 353 -0.36 -4.20 -24.23
C ASN A 353 1.11 -3.77 -24.16
N THR A 354 2.00 -4.76 -24.25
CA THR A 354 3.46 -4.58 -24.23
C THR A 354 4.04 -4.84 -25.61
N ARG A 355 5.17 -4.19 -25.91
CA ARG A 355 5.96 -4.46 -27.13
C ARG A 355 6.77 -5.74 -26.97
N SER A 356 7.21 -6.30 -28.08
CA SER A 356 8.31 -7.24 -28.07
C SER A 356 9.59 -6.50 -27.66
N SER A 357 10.32 -7.04 -26.66
CA SER A 357 11.56 -6.46 -26.18
C SER A 357 12.50 -7.56 -25.67
N GLY A 358 13.64 -7.74 -26.33
CA GLY A 358 14.57 -8.82 -26.00
C GLY A 358 13.89 -10.20 -26.06
N PRO A 359 13.95 -11.00 -25.00
CA PRO A 359 13.31 -12.31 -24.95
C PRO A 359 11.77 -12.22 -24.76
N ASN A 360 11.24 -11.04 -24.43
CA ASN A 360 9.82 -10.85 -24.15
C ASN A 360 9.03 -10.61 -25.44
N PRO A 361 8.03 -11.45 -25.77
CA PRO A 361 7.17 -11.23 -26.91
C PRO A 361 6.18 -10.09 -26.66
N TYR A 362 5.52 -9.65 -27.71
CA TYR A 362 4.30 -8.86 -27.60
C TYR A 362 3.27 -9.61 -26.75
N ALA A 363 2.62 -8.91 -25.84
CA ALA A 363 1.53 -9.48 -25.05
C ALA A 363 0.40 -8.46 -24.83
N ASN A 364 -0.84 -8.95 -24.87
CA ASN A 364 -2.03 -8.21 -24.50
C ASN A 364 -2.62 -8.78 -23.22
N TYR A 365 -3.15 -7.90 -22.36
CA TYR A 365 -3.70 -8.20 -21.05
C TYR A 365 -5.05 -7.51 -20.92
N ALA A 366 -6.13 -8.30 -20.88
CA ALA A 366 -7.47 -7.81 -20.65
C ALA A 366 -7.96 -8.27 -19.28
N VAL A 367 -8.55 -7.38 -18.50
CA VAL A 367 -9.09 -7.64 -17.17
C VAL A 367 -10.45 -7.02 -17.05
N PHE A 368 -11.43 -7.77 -16.56
CA PHE A 368 -12.70 -7.21 -16.16
C PHE A 368 -13.06 -7.62 -14.73
N ARG A 369 -13.74 -6.72 -14.02
CA ARG A 369 -14.22 -6.89 -12.66
C ARG A 369 -15.60 -6.27 -12.54
N VAL A 370 -16.54 -7.00 -11.98
CA VAL A 370 -17.89 -6.50 -11.66
C VAL A 370 -18.26 -6.97 -10.26
N LYS A 371 -18.63 -6.02 -9.38
CA LYS A 371 -19.14 -6.31 -8.03
C LYS A 371 -20.53 -5.71 -7.87
N ARG A 372 -21.47 -6.48 -7.37
CA ARG A 372 -22.77 -5.99 -6.94
C ARG A 372 -22.75 -5.72 -5.46
N SER A 373 -22.95 -4.47 -5.08
CA SER A 373 -23.11 -4.08 -3.68
C SER A 373 -24.42 -4.62 -3.11
N LEU A 374 -24.35 -5.18 -1.92
CA LEU A 374 -25.46 -5.68 -1.13
C LEU A 374 -25.56 -4.88 0.18
N PRO A 375 -26.73 -4.87 0.86
CA PRO A 375 -26.89 -4.17 2.12
C PRO A 375 -25.84 -4.57 3.18
N GLY A 376 -25.51 -3.64 4.08
CA GLY A 376 -24.60 -3.90 5.21
C GLY A 376 -23.12 -3.98 4.84
N GLY A 377 -22.71 -3.54 3.64
CA GLY A 377 -21.30 -3.60 3.20
C GLY A 377 -20.89 -4.95 2.61
N SER A 378 -21.86 -5.80 2.31
CA SER A 378 -21.66 -7.09 1.62
C SER A 378 -21.56 -6.90 0.10
N TYR A 379 -21.01 -7.87 -0.61
CA TYR A 379 -21.01 -7.90 -2.08
C TYR A 379 -20.92 -9.33 -2.63
N ILE A 380 -21.27 -9.47 -3.90
CA ILE A 380 -20.91 -10.60 -4.76
C ILE A 380 -20.23 -10.04 -6.01
N GLY A 381 -19.19 -10.72 -6.49
CA GLY A 381 -18.37 -10.25 -7.59
C GLY A 381 -17.93 -11.33 -8.56
N VAL A 382 -17.55 -10.91 -9.75
CA VAL A 382 -16.97 -11.75 -10.81
C VAL A 382 -15.74 -11.04 -11.40
N MET A 383 -14.69 -11.80 -11.69
CA MET A 383 -13.46 -11.32 -12.35
C MET A 383 -13.08 -12.25 -13.49
N GLY A 384 -12.59 -11.67 -14.58
CA GLY A 384 -11.96 -12.39 -15.66
C GLY A 384 -10.71 -11.69 -16.13
N ILE A 385 -9.69 -12.47 -16.48
CA ILE A 385 -8.36 -12.05 -16.91
C ILE A 385 -8.00 -12.87 -18.14
N ASP A 386 -7.56 -12.21 -19.19
CA ASP A 386 -7.09 -12.83 -20.42
C ASP A 386 -5.72 -12.26 -20.80
N LYS A 387 -4.73 -13.12 -20.92
CA LYS A 387 -3.39 -12.79 -21.44
C LYS A 387 -3.20 -13.50 -22.76
N ARG A 388 -2.85 -12.75 -23.78
CA ARG A 388 -2.48 -13.26 -25.12
C ARG A 388 -1.05 -12.85 -25.42
N ALA A 389 -0.19 -13.81 -25.72
CA ALA A 389 1.22 -13.57 -26.07
C ALA A 389 1.51 -14.10 -27.47
N GLY A 390 2.21 -13.29 -28.28
CA GLY A 390 2.62 -13.69 -29.63
C GLY A 390 3.83 -14.59 -29.62
N ASN A 391 3.82 -15.62 -30.49
CA ASN A 391 4.95 -16.50 -30.79
C ASN A 391 5.60 -17.22 -29.60
N THR A 392 4.87 -17.47 -28.51
CA THR A 392 5.36 -18.20 -27.33
C THR A 392 4.42 -19.33 -26.94
N ALA A 393 4.93 -20.31 -26.24
CA ALA A 393 4.15 -21.33 -25.56
C ALA A 393 4.19 -21.05 -24.04
N PRO A 394 3.05 -20.89 -23.37
CA PRO A 394 1.69 -20.93 -23.92
C PRO A 394 1.27 -19.60 -24.55
N PRO A 395 0.50 -19.61 -25.67
CA PRO A 395 0.08 -18.41 -26.37
C PRO A 395 -1.02 -17.65 -25.65
N PHE A 396 -1.67 -18.25 -24.66
CA PHE A 396 -2.67 -17.60 -23.81
C PHE A 396 -2.70 -18.16 -22.40
N ASN A 397 -3.17 -17.33 -21.47
CA ASN A 397 -3.59 -17.72 -20.14
C ASN A 397 -4.90 -16.99 -19.81
N GLU A 398 -5.93 -17.75 -19.51
CA GLU A 398 -7.24 -17.26 -19.10
C GLU A 398 -7.46 -17.59 -17.63
N THR A 399 -7.87 -16.62 -16.84
CA THR A 399 -8.18 -16.83 -15.42
C THR A 399 -9.48 -16.13 -15.09
N GLY A 400 -10.35 -16.80 -14.34
CA GLY A 400 -11.63 -16.21 -13.94
C GLY A 400 -12.09 -16.76 -12.61
N GLY A 401 -12.99 -16.01 -11.96
CA GLY A 401 -13.54 -16.43 -10.68
C GLY A 401 -14.70 -15.59 -10.21
N VAL A 402 -15.37 -16.13 -9.20
CA VAL A 402 -16.44 -15.48 -8.46
C VAL A 402 -16.03 -15.35 -6.99
N ASP A 403 -16.43 -14.26 -6.35
CA ASP A 403 -16.14 -14.02 -4.94
C ASP A 403 -17.29 -13.31 -4.25
N THR A 404 -17.32 -13.43 -2.94
CA THR A 404 -18.33 -12.79 -2.10
C THR A 404 -17.72 -12.34 -0.78
N ARG A 405 -18.29 -11.27 -0.25
CA ARG A 405 -18.08 -10.78 1.11
C ARG A 405 -19.44 -10.62 1.76
N VAL A 406 -19.61 -11.22 2.93
CA VAL A 406 -20.86 -11.17 3.70
C VAL A 406 -20.56 -10.62 5.09
N VAL A 407 -21.14 -9.49 5.42
CA VAL A 407 -21.09 -8.89 6.74
C VAL A 407 -22.30 -9.37 7.53
N LEU A 408 -22.13 -10.39 8.38
CA LEU A 408 -23.24 -10.97 9.15
C LEU A 408 -23.66 -10.05 10.29
N VAL A 409 -22.68 -9.54 11.02
CA VAL A 409 -22.83 -8.52 12.07
C VAL A 409 -21.68 -7.55 11.94
N LYS A 410 -21.76 -6.37 12.60
CA LYS A 410 -20.75 -5.30 12.44
C LYS A 410 -19.29 -5.76 12.57
N ASN A 411 -19.05 -6.84 13.30
CA ASN A 411 -17.73 -7.32 13.66
C ASN A 411 -17.36 -8.66 13.01
N LEU A 412 -18.29 -9.34 12.32
CA LEU A 412 -18.07 -10.65 11.69
C LEU A 412 -18.25 -10.55 10.19
N VAL A 413 -17.17 -10.81 9.47
CA VAL A 413 -17.12 -10.81 8.01
C VAL A 413 -16.74 -12.21 7.54
N LEU A 414 -17.51 -12.74 6.61
CA LEU A 414 -17.20 -13.98 5.88
C LEU A 414 -16.86 -13.63 4.45
N MET A 415 -15.82 -14.26 3.91
CA MET A 415 -15.47 -14.16 2.50
C MET A 415 -15.33 -15.55 1.90
N GLY A 416 -15.66 -15.68 0.63
CA GLY A 416 -15.52 -16.93 -0.09
C GLY A 416 -15.26 -16.67 -1.58
N TYR A 417 -14.55 -17.59 -2.23
CA TYR A 417 -14.25 -17.48 -3.65
C TYR A 417 -14.08 -18.83 -4.33
N ALA A 418 -14.27 -18.82 -5.64
CA ALA A 418 -13.89 -19.90 -6.53
C ALA A 418 -13.24 -19.30 -7.79
N ALA A 419 -12.06 -19.78 -8.15
CA ALA A 419 -11.32 -19.34 -9.31
C ALA A 419 -10.77 -20.51 -10.11
N GLN A 420 -10.61 -20.32 -11.42
CA GLN A 420 -10.04 -21.27 -12.35
C GLN A 420 -9.08 -20.57 -13.30
N SER A 421 -7.94 -21.20 -13.59
CA SER A 421 -7.04 -20.81 -14.66
C SER A 421 -7.12 -21.80 -15.82
N ARG A 422 -6.72 -21.37 -17.03
CA ARG A 422 -6.63 -22.20 -18.22
C ARG A 422 -5.42 -21.78 -19.03
N SER A 423 -4.57 -22.77 -19.35
CA SER A 423 -3.44 -22.63 -20.28
C SER A 423 -3.44 -23.78 -21.28
N PRO A 424 -2.92 -23.58 -22.51
CA PRO A 424 -2.85 -24.63 -23.51
C PRO A 424 -2.06 -25.86 -23.01
N GLY A 425 -2.57 -27.05 -23.32
CA GLY A 425 -1.90 -28.30 -22.99
C GLY A 425 -1.99 -28.75 -21.53
N ILE A 426 -2.56 -27.93 -20.63
CA ILE A 426 -2.72 -28.27 -19.21
C ILE A 426 -4.14 -28.77 -18.96
N GLN A 427 -4.28 -29.92 -18.31
CA GLN A 427 -5.57 -30.52 -17.95
C GLN A 427 -5.62 -30.86 -16.47
N GLY A 428 -6.74 -30.54 -15.80
CA GLY A 428 -6.99 -30.84 -14.38
C GLY A 428 -6.16 -29.99 -13.42
N GLY A 429 -6.59 -29.94 -12.16
CA GLY A 429 -5.86 -29.25 -11.09
C GLY A 429 -5.70 -27.72 -11.24
N GLN A 430 -6.53 -27.06 -12.05
CA GLN A 430 -6.44 -25.64 -12.38
C GLN A 430 -7.43 -24.78 -11.59
N THR A 431 -7.84 -25.22 -10.41
CA THR A 431 -8.83 -24.52 -9.58
C THR A 431 -8.22 -23.98 -8.28
N ASN A 432 -8.75 -22.88 -7.78
CA ASN A 432 -8.46 -22.35 -6.46
C ASN A 432 -9.79 -21.97 -5.78
N LEU A 433 -10.06 -22.59 -4.64
CA LEU A 433 -11.26 -22.40 -3.84
C LEU A 433 -10.84 -21.95 -2.45
N GLY A 434 -11.53 -21.00 -1.86
CA GLY A 434 -11.23 -20.58 -0.50
C GLY A 434 -12.40 -19.92 0.20
N ALA A 435 -12.31 -19.97 1.53
CA ALA A 435 -13.21 -19.25 2.42
C ALA A 435 -12.47 -18.79 3.66
N ASN A 436 -12.83 -17.62 4.17
CA ASN A 436 -12.32 -17.10 5.42
C ASN A 436 -13.40 -16.44 6.27
N ALA A 437 -13.10 -16.34 7.57
CA ALA A 437 -13.91 -15.64 8.55
C ALA A 437 -13.01 -14.69 9.34
N SER A 438 -13.46 -13.47 9.53
CA SER A 438 -12.78 -12.45 10.33
C SER A 438 -13.75 -11.88 11.36
N TYR A 439 -13.36 -11.93 12.63
CA TYR A 439 -14.08 -11.32 13.75
C TYR A 439 -13.17 -10.38 14.51
N LYS A 440 -13.63 -9.17 14.82
CA LYS A 440 -12.85 -8.18 15.52
C LYS A 440 -13.70 -7.38 16.51
N ASN A 441 -13.27 -7.38 17.78
CA ASN A 441 -13.81 -6.48 18.80
C ASN A 441 -12.67 -5.90 19.68
N ASN A 442 -13.01 -5.25 20.80
CA ASN A 442 -12.00 -4.59 21.64
C ASN A 442 -11.06 -5.55 22.39
N TRP A 443 -11.42 -6.83 22.56
CA TRP A 443 -10.65 -7.79 23.34
C TRP A 443 -10.28 -9.06 22.57
N LEU A 444 -10.89 -9.29 21.41
CA LEU A 444 -10.68 -10.49 20.59
C LEU A 444 -10.60 -10.10 19.10
N GLU A 445 -9.54 -10.56 18.45
CA GLU A 445 -9.45 -10.63 17.00
C GLU A 445 -9.27 -12.10 16.60
N LEU A 446 -10.03 -12.54 15.62
CA LEU A 446 -9.96 -13.88 15.03
C LEU A 446 -9.96 -13.76 13.52
N PHE A 447 -9.02 -14.43 12.89
CA PHE A 447 -9.02 -14.70 11.46
C PHE A 447 -8.82 -16.20 11.24
N ALA A 448 -9.63 -16.81 10.40
CA ALA A 448 -9.48 -18.20 10.00
C ALA A 448 -9.74 -18.33 8.50
N GLU A 449 -8.89 -19.08 7.80
CA GLU A 449 -8.98 -19.29 6.35
C GLU A 449 -8.68 -20.74 6.00
N ARG A 450 -9.41 -21.25 5.03
CA ARG A 450 -9.09 -22.52 4.36
C ARG A 450 -9.11 -22.34 2.85
N ARG A 451 -8.06 -22.83 2.18
CA ARG A 451 -7.91 -22.77 0.72
C ARG A 451 -7.51 -24.13 0.14
N LYS A 452 -8.02 -24.41 -1.04
CA LYS A 452 -7.58 -25.53 -1.89
C LYS A 452 -7.07 -24.98 -3.21
N ILE A 453 -5.77 -25.02 -3.41
CA ILE A 453 -5.09 -24.56 -4.61
C ILE A 453 -4.62 -25.80 -5.38
N GLY A 454 -5.09 -25.99 -6.60
CA GLY A 454 -4.71 -27.09 -7.44
C GLY A 454 -3.24 -26.99 -7.91
N PRO A 455 -2.59 -28.12 -8.25
CA PRO A 455 -1.19 -28.14 -8.66
C PRO A 455 -0.93 -27.35 -9.95
N ASN A 456 -1.91 -27.27 -10.83
CA ASN A 456 -1.82 -26.59 -12.12
C ASN A 456 -2.54 -25.24 -12.16
N PHE A 457 -3.00 -24.72 -11.03
CA PHE A 457 -3.58 -23.39 -10.97
C PHE A 457 -2.49 -22.33 -11.16
N ASN A 458 -2.56 -21.59 -12.26
CA ASN A 458 -1.55 -20.60 -12.63
C ASN A 458 -2.19 -19.34 -13.22
N PRO A 459 -2.50 -18.33 -12.42
CA PRO A 459 -2.88 -17.01 -12.91
C PRO A 459 -1.61 -16.24 -13.31
N GLU A 460 -1.25 -16.26 -14.61
CA GLU A 460 -0.02 -15.62 -15.08
C GLU A 460 0.00 -14.09 -14.87
N VAL A 461 -1.16 -13.47 -14.73
CA VAL A 461 -1.31 -12.04 -14.38
C VAL A 461 -1.70 -11.87 -12.91
N GLY A 462 -1.47 -12.90 -12.11
CA GLY A 462 -1.68 -12.90 -10.67
C GLY A 462 -0.39 -13.09 -9.89
N PHE A 463 -0.50 -13.22 -8.58
CA PHE A 463 0.58 -13.62 -7.70
C PHE A 463 0.13 -14.76 -6.80
N LEU A 464 0.91 -15.83 -6.79
CA LEU A 464 0.75 -16.94 -5.88
C LEU A 464 2.09 -17.29 -5.26
N GLU A 465 2.12 -17.41 -3.96
CA GLU A 465 3.30 -17.89 -3.25
C GLU A 465 3.54 -19.37 -3.55
N ARG A 466 2.46 -20.16 -3.55
CA ARG A 466 2.52 -21.62 -3.78
C ARG A 466 1.29 -22.15 -4.51
N THR A 467 1.46 -23.32 -5.13
CA THR A 467 0.39 -24.15 -5.70
C THR A 467 0.36 -25.49 -4.97
N ASP A 468 -0.55 -26.40 -5.37
CA ASP A 468 -0.71 -27.73 -4.77
C ASP A 468 -0.82 -27.70 -3.25
N CYS A 469 -1.84 -27.02 -2.75
CA CYS A 469 -1.99 -26.73 -1.32
C CYS A 469 -3.43 -26.91 -0.84
N LEU A 470 -3.58 -27.60 0.30
CA LEU A 470 -4.72 -27.52 1.20
C LEU A 470 -4.30 -26.65 2.38
N CYS A 471 -4.33 -25.34 2.19
CA CYS A 471 -3.79 -24.38 3.15
C CYS A 471 -4.83 -23.98 4.20
N ASP A 472 -4.50 -24.20 5.46
CA ASP A 472 -5.24 -23.73 6.62
C ASP A 472 -4.43 -22.62 7.30
N TYR A 473 -5.10 -21.54 7.68
CA TYR A 473 -4.54 -20.40 8.40
C TYR A 473 -5.47 -20.03 9.54
N ALA A 474 -4.94 -19.79 10.71
CA ALA A 474 -5.69 -19.28 11.84
C ALA A 474 -4.83 -18.31 12.66
N ASP A 475 -5.43 -17.20 13.05
CA ASP A 475 -4.85 -16.19 13.91
C ASP A 475 -5.88 -15.82 14.97
N LEU A 476 -5.46 -15.85 16.23
CA LEU A 476 -6.30 -15.57 17.39
C LEU A 476 -5.56 -14.63 18.34
N THR A 477 -6.01 -13.38 18.43
CA THR A 477 -5.40 -12.38 19.31
C THR A 477 -6.35 -11.99 20.44
N PHE A 478 -5.91 -12.15 21.67
CA PHE A 478 -6.56 -11.61 22.85
C PHE A 478 -5.89 -10.32 23.30
N LYS A 479 -6.72 -9.30 23.60
CA LYS A 479 -6.27 -7.97 24.01
C LYS A 479 -6.83 -7.61 25.38
N GLN A 480 -5.98 -7.14 26.25
CA GLN A 480 -6.33 -6.66 27.57
C GLN A 480 -5.77 -5.26 27.79
N ARG A 481 -6.57 -4.39 28.42
CA ARG A 481 -6.14 -3.05 28.84
C ARG A 481 -6.20 -2.96 30.36
N PRO A 482 -5.14 -3.41 31.01
CA PRO A 482 -5.10 -3.39 32.48
C PRO A 482 -5.00 -1.94 32.95
N ASN A 483 -5.64 -1.64 34.08
CA ASN A 483 -5.47 -0.33 34.74
C ASN A 483 -4.13 -0.29 35.48
N LEU A 484 -3.03 -0.52 34.76
CA LEU A 484 -1.67 -0.50 35.28
C LEU A 484 -0.93 0.74 34.79
N ARG A 485 -0.22 1.39 35.69
CA ARG A 485 0.55 2.59 35.34
C ARG A 485 1.60 2.28 34.28
N GLY A 486 1.53 2.99 33.16
CA GLY A 486 2.48 2.87 32.06
C GLY A 486 2.08 1.87 30.97
N ILE A 487 1.28 0.86 31.25
CA ILE A 487 0.84 -0.14 30.26
C ILE A 487 -0.50 0.28 29.67
N ARG A 488 -0.56 0.40 28.34
CA ARG A 488 -1.77 0.72 27.59
C ARG A 488 -2.55 -0.52 27.20
N GLU A 489 -1.85 -1.53 26.68
CA GLU A 489 -2.47 -2.76 26.20
C GLU A 489 -1.50 -3.94 26.28
N LEU A 490 -2.01 -5.10 26.61
CA LEU A 490 -1.34 -6.40 26.52
C LEU A 490 -2.08 -7.24 25.48
N GLN A 491 -1.34 -7.94 24.64
CA GLN A 491 -1.87 -8.84 23.62
C GLN A 491 -1.19 -10.20 23.73
N VAL A 492 -1.96 -11.25 23.54
CA VAL A 492 -1.48 -12.61 23.34
C VAL A 492 -2.07 -13.11 22.03
N GLU A 493 -1.20 -13.53 21.13
CA GLU A 493 -1.57 -14.03 19.80
C GLU A 493 -1.13 -15.48 19.66
N GLY A 494 -2.00 -16.27 19.09
CA GLY A 494 -1.73 -17.62 18.62
C GLY A 494 -1.93 -17.70 17.11
N PHE A 495 -0.91 -18.12 16.40
CA PHE A 495 -0.91 -18.24 14.94
C PHE A 495 -0.69 -19.69 14.52
N LEU A 496 -1.42 -20.15 13.53
CA LEU A 496 -1.26 -21.46 12.90
C LEU A 496 -1.34 -21.32 11.38
N PHE A 497 -0.34 -21.84 10.70
CA PHE A 497 -0.37 -22.09 9.28
C PHE A 497 -0.06 -23.56 9.00
N ARG A 498 -0.86 -24.21 8.18
CA ARG A 498 -0.69 -25.58 7.77
C ARG A 498 -0.95 -25.73 6.29
N ALA A 499 -0.02 -26.32 5.55
CA ALA A 499 -0.07 -26.45 4.08
C ALA A 499 0.36 -27.85 3.66
N PRO A 500 -0.50 -28.89 3.78
CA PRO A 500 -0.32 -30.13 3.05
C PRO A 500 -0.57 -29.89 1.55
N ASP A 501 -0.01 -30.76 0.69
CA ASP A 501 -0.37 -30.78 -0.72
C ASP A 501 -1.79 -31.36 -0.92
N THR A 502 -2.27 -31.39 -2.16
CA THR A 502 -3.62 -31.89 -2.47
C THR A 502 -3.78 -33.40 -2.25
N HIS A 503 -2.70 -34.13 -2.02
CA HIS A 503 -2.68 -35.56 -1.65
C HIS A 503 -2.59 -35.77 -0.13
N GLY A 504 -2.51 -34.69 0.66
CA GLY A 504 -2.48 -34.71 2.11
C GLY A 504 -1.07 -34.79 2.73
N VAL A 505 0.00 -34.76 1.93
CA VAL A 505 1.38 -34.79 2.42
C VAL A 505 1.77 -33.40 2.93
N LEU A 506 2.14 -33.29 4.21
CA LEU A 506 2.52 -32.02 4.83
C LEU A 506 3.79 -31.44 4.16
N GLN A 507 3.64 -30.23 3.59
CA GLN A 507 4.72 -29.47 2.97
C GLN A 507 5.26 -28.39 3.93
N THR A 508 4.36 -27.65 4.60
CA THR A 508 4.73 -26.61 5.54
C THR A 508 3.74 -26.60 6.72
N GLN A 509 4.27 -26.43 7.93
CA GLN A 509 3.49 -26.09 9.10
C GLN A 509 4.26 -25.09 9.95
N GLU A 510 3.57 -24.08 10.41
CA GLU A 510 4.09 -23.08 11.36
C GLU A 510 3.06 -22.85 12.44
N TRP A 511 3.49 -22.80 13.68
CA TRP A 511 2.68 -22.29 14.78
C TRP A 511 3.52 -21.40 15.66
N GLN A 512 2.91 -20.32 16.09
CA GLN A 512 3.57 -19.24 16.80
C GLN A 512 2.71 -18.80 17.99
N ALA A 513 3.35 -18.43 19.06
CA ALA A 513 2.73 -17.75 20.18
C ALA A 513 3.50 -16.46 20.46
N THR A 514 2.80 -15.33 20.38
CA THR A 514 3.38 -14.00 20.53
C THR A 514 2.77 -13.30 21.75
N PHE A 515 3.60 -12.61 22.49
CA PHE A 515 3.20 -11.67 23.53
C PHE A 515 3.61 -10.26 23.14
N ARG A 516 2.68 -9.33 23.24
CA ARG A 516 2.92 -7.92 22.95
C ARG A 516 2.47 -7.04 24.09
N ALA A 517 3.29 -6.07 24.48
CA ALA A 517 2.93 -5.02 25.42
C ALA A 517 3.11 -3.65 24.79
N GLU A 518 2.06 -2.82 24.87
CA GLU A 518 2.09 -1.43 24.43
C GLU A 518 2.00 -0.49 25.63
N PHE A 519 2.80 0.57 25.61
CA PHE A 519 2.89 1.53 26.69
C PHE A 519 2.20 2.86 26.34
N HIS A 520 1.72 3.60 27.33
CA HIS A 520 1.07 4.90 27.14
C HIS A 520 1.97 5.93 26.42
N ASN A 521 3.28 5.84 26.57
CA ASN A 521 4.23 6.71 25.89
C ASN A 521 4.44 6.36 24.41
N GLY A 522 3.80 5.26 23.90
CA GLY A 522 3.92 4.79 22.53
C GLY A 522 5.10 3.85 22.26
N ALA A 523 5.85 3.45 23.31
CA ALA A 523 6.79 2.34 23.19
C ALA A 523 6.01 1.01 23.15
N TYR A 524 6.64 -0.03 22.60
CA TYR A 524 6.09 -1.38 22.62
C TYR A 524 7.18 -2.44 22.62
N THR A 525 6.85 -3.60 23.13
CA THR A 525 7.62 -4.83 22.93
C THR A 525 6.72 -5.89 22.31
N ASP A 526 7.31 -6.76 21.50
CA ASP A 526 6.64 -7.82 20.79
C ASP A 526 7.59 -9.03 20.79
N GLU A 527 7.18 -10.12 21.40
CA GLU A 527 8.01 -11.29 21.63
C GLU A 527 7.31 -12.55 21.11
N ASP A 528 7.89 -13.20 20.10
CA ASP A 528 7.52 -14.56 19.74
C ASP A 528 8.13 -15.50 20.77
N ILE A 529 7.33 -15.86 21.76
CA ILE A 529 7.72 -16.78 22.83
C ILE A 529 8.18 -18.09 22.23
N VAL A 530 7.48 -18.54 21.19
CA VAL A 530 7.82 -19.73 20.42
C VAL A 530 7.30 -19.58 18.97
N ASP A 531 8.14 -19.97 18.02
CA ASP A 531 7.84 -20.05 16.60
C ASP A 531 8.42 -21.38 16.07
N VAL A 532 7.55 -22.35 15.84
CA VAL A 532 7.91 -23.71 15.42
C VAL A 532 7.52 -23.94 13.98
N PHE A 533 8.51 -24.33 13.21
CA PHE A 533 8.39 -24.61 11.80
C PHE A 533 8.61 -26.09 11.49
N THR A 534 7.82 -26.61 10.56
CA THR A 534 8.07 -27.85 9.83
C THR A 534 7.99 -27.55 8.36
N GLN A 535 9.02 -27.87 7.59
CA GLN A 535 9.04 -27.66 6.14
C GLN A 535 9.64 -28.86 5.42
N ARG A 536 8.95 -29.31 4.37
CA ARG A 536 9.43 -30.31 3.43
C ARG A 536 10.02 -29.60 2.20
N ILE A 537 11.28 -29.86 1.93
CA ILE A 537 11.96 -29.42 0.71
C ILE A 537 11.94 -30.60 -0.27
N THR A 538 11.18 -30.47 -1.34
CA THR A 538 11.07 -31.50 -2.38
C THR A 538 12.17 -31.38 -3.42
N THR A 539 12.57 -30.16 -3.75
CA THR A 539 13.65 -29.86 -4.69
C THR A 539 14.71 -29.04 -4.00
N PRO A 540 16.01 -29.45 -4.04
CA PRO A 540 17.09 -28.65 -3.47
C PRO A 540 17.08 -27.23 -4.00
N PHE A 541 17.34 -26.23 -3.15
CA PHE A 541 17.40 -24.83 -3.56
C PHE A 541 18.63 -24.12 -2.99
N ASN A 542 19.11 -23.13 -3.73
CA ASN A 542 20.21 -22.28 -3.28
C ASN A 542 19.68 -21.22 -2.30
N ILE A 543 20.11 -21.28 -1.04
CA ILE A 543 19.79 -20.26 -0.04
C ILE A 543 20.76 -19.07 -0.13
N TYR A 544 22.01 -19.33 -0.55
CA TYR A 544 23.04 -18.30 -0.67
C TYR A 544 24.15 -18.79 -1.61
N LYS A 545 24.46 -18.04 -2.68
CA LYS A 545 25.50 -18.39 -3.65
C LYS A 545 25.44 -19.89 -4.03
N ASN A 546 26.44 -20.67 -3.62
CA ASN A 546 26.51 -22.12 -3.86
C ASN A 546 26.07 -22.97 -2.65
N VAL A 547 25.48 -22.34 -1.63
CA VAL A 547 24.98 -23.04 -0.45
C VAL A 547 23.60 -23.60 -0.75
N VAL A 548 23.50 -24.91 -0.88
CA VAL A 548 22.29 -25.65 -1.27
C VAL A 548 21.65 -26.26 -0.03
N ILE A 549 20.37 -26.02 0.18
CA ILE A 549 19.55 -26.80 1.12
C ILE A 549 19.06 -28.05 0.40
N PRO A 550 19.43 -29.26 0.85
CA PRO A 550 18.99 -30.51 0.25
C PRO A 550 17.50 -30.75 0.39
N SER A 551 16.94 -31.65 -0.42
CA SER A 551 15.60 -32.18 -0.17
C SER A 551 15.57 -32.95 1.16
N GLY A 552 14.45 -32.78 1.90
CA GLY A 552 14.29 -33.37 3.21
C GLY A 552 13.11 -32.78 3.96
N LEU A 553 12.84 -33.34 5.15
CA LEU A 553 11.90 -32.78 6.10
C LEU A 553 12.68 -32.10 7.22
N TYR A 554 12.43 -30.83 7.41
CA TYR A 554 13.14 -29.99 8.38
C TYR A 554 12.19 -29.50 9.46
N HIS A 555 12.71 -29.46 10.70
CA HIS A 555 12.03 -28.91 11.86
C HIS A 555 12.94 -27.92 12.55
N TRP A 556 12.40 -26.75 12.90
CA TRP A 556 13.17 -25.75 13.65
C TRP A 556 12.28 -24.93 14.55
N THR A 557 12.91 -24.33 15.54
CA THR A 557 12.28 -23.42 16.48
C THR A 557 13.08 -22.12 16.55
N ARG A 558 12.38 -21.00 16.50
CA ARG A 558 12.95 -19.67 16.61
C ARG A 558 12.28 -18.90 17.74
N HIS A 559 12.97 -17.90 18.23
CA HIS A 559 12.45 -16.89 19.13
C HIS A 559 12.69 -15.52 18.50
N GLN A 560 11.78 -14.58 18.73
CA GLN A 560 11.90 -13.23 18.21
C GLN A 560 11.60 -12.23 19.30
N LEU A 561 12.35 -11.16 19.34
CA LEU A 561 12.12 -9.99 20.17
C LEU A 561 12.11 -8.74 19.32
N THR A 562 11.07 -7.94 19.44
CA THR A 562 10.99 -6.61 18.86
C THR A 562 10.78 -5.58 19.94
N TYR A 563 11.52 -4.49 19.91
CA TYR A 563 11.34 -3.36 20.80
C TYR A 563 11.28 -2.05 20.00
N GLY A 564 10.19 -1.30 20.16
CA GLY A 564 9.99 0.01 19.56
C GLY A 564 10.02 1.11 20.62
N ILE A 565 10.87 2.13 20.42
CA ILE A 565 10.89 3.32 21.28
C ILE A 565 9.67 4.21 21.01
N PRO A 566 9.32 5.15 21.92
CA PRO A 566 8.21 6.10 21.70
C PRO A 566 8.34 6.85 20.38
N GLN A 567 7.27 6.84 19.60
CA GLN A 567 7.26 7.43 18.25
C GLN A 567 6.98 8.94 18.22
N ASN A 568 6.76 9.58 19.37
CA ASN A 568 6.54 11.02 19.52
C ASN A 568 7.85 11.84 19.67
N LYS A 569 8.97 11.28 19.28
CA LYS A 569 10.30 11.89 19.36
C LYS A 569 10.85 12.14 17.96
N ARG A 570 11.89 13.00 17.87
CA ARG A 570 12.66 13.20 16.62
C ARG A 570 13.36 11.94 16.14
N TRP A 571 13.65 11.02 17.06
CA TRP A 571 14.15 9.67 16.81
C TRP A 571 13.02 8.67 16.95
N VAL A 572 12.85 7.82 15.96
CA VAL A 572 12.03 6.64 16.01
C VAL A 572 12.93 5.45 15.73
N LEU A 573 13.00 4.52 16.66
CA LEU A 573 13.87 3.34 16.54
C LEU A 573 13.06 2.08 16.82
N ARG A 574 13.36 1.03 16.06
CA ARG A 574 12.86 -0.31 16.26
C ARG A 574 14.04 -1.27 16.20
N PHE A 575 14.19 -2.06 17.24
CA PHE A 575 15.16 -3.13 17.33
C PHE A 575 14.43 -4.45 17.15
N PHE A 576 15.05 -5.35 16.43
CA PHE A 576 14.54 -6.66 16.14
C PHE A 576 15.68 -7.66 16.26
N GLU A 577 15.43 -8.74 16.97
CA GLU A 577 16.33 -9.88 17.07
C GLU A 577 15.54 -11.17 16.88
N ARG A 578 16.07 -12.08 16.08
CA ARG A 578 15.53 -13.43 15.89
C ARG A 578 16.67 -14.43 15.96
N PHE A 579 16.48 -15.50 16.73
CA PHE A 579 17.50 -16.52 16.91
C PHE A 579 16.86 -17.89 17.08
N GLY A 580 17.61 -18.92 16.75
CA GLY A 580 17.15 -20.30 16.92
C GLY A 580 17.75 -21.28 15.91
N THR A 581 17.10 -22.42 15.79
CA THR A 581 17.45 -23.38 14.75
C THR A 581 16.86 -22.95 13.40
N TYR A 582 17.46 -23.40 12.29
CA TYR A 582 17.00 -23.06 10.93
C TYR A 582 17.49 -24.12 9.94
N TYR A 583 16.57 -24.78 9.24
CA TYR A 583 16.84 -26.00 8.46
C TYR A 583 17.68 -27.01 9.25
N ASN A 584 18.91 -27.28 8.83
CA ASN A 584 19.84 -28.21 9.46
C ASN A 584 20.90 -27.50 10.31
N GLY A 585 20.67 -26.28 10.76
CA GLY A 585 21.63 -25.50 11.52
C GLY A 585 20.99 -24.41 12.36
N ARG A 586 21.59 -23.22 12.35
CA ARG A 586 21.15 -22.06 13.16
C ARG A 586 21.14 -20.78 12.32
N LEU A 587 20.23 -19.88 12.67
CA LEU A 587 20.15 -18.50 12.19
C LEU A 587 20.08 -17.55 13.39
N ASN A 588 20.94 -16.53 13.37
CA ASN A 588 20.79 -15.34 14.22
C ASN A 588 20.61 -14.13 13.30
N GLU A 589 19.51 -13.43 13.48
CA GLU A 589 19.16 -12.23 12.72
C GLU A 589 19.05 -11.07 13.71
N ALA A 590 19.71 -9.95 13.40
CA ALA A 590 19.54 -8.70 14.13
C ALA A 590 19.19 -7.59 13.14
N ARG A 591 18.20 -6.78 13.45
CA ARG A 591 17.79 -5.65 12.61
C ARG A 591 17.56 -4.41 13.43
N ILE A 592 18.04 -3.29 12.92
CA ILE A 592 17.70 -1.97 13.44
C ILE A 592 17.03 -1.17 12.32
N ARG A 593 15.88 -0.58 12.59
CA ARG A 593 15.21 0.37 11.71
C ARG A 593 14.97 1.65 12.46
N GLY A 594 15.05 2.75 11.77
CA GLY A 594 14.75 4.02 12.41
C GLY A 594 14.62 5.17 11.45
N SER A 595 14.18 6.26 12.04
CA SER A 595 14.01 7.54 11.37
C SER A 595 14.51 8.64 12.32
N TYR A 596 15.22 9.61 11.76
CA TYR A 596 15.64 10.82 12.48
C TYR A 596 15.21 12.06 11.72
N ARG A 597 14.51 12.97 12.40
CA ARG A 597 13.95 14.19 11.84
C ARG A 597 14.45 15.40 12.61
N PRO A 598 15.62 15.95 12.23
CA PRO A 598 16.17 17.15 12.88
C PRO A 598 15.29 18.39 12.64
N SER A 599 14.60 18.46 11.50
CA SER A 599 13.70 19.56 11.14
C SER A 599 12.56 19.06 10.25
N GLU A 600 11.58 19.90 9.97
CA GLU A 600 10.50 19.65 9.02
C GLU A 600 10.99 19.43 7.57
N LYS A 601 12.18 19.94 7.24
CA LYS A 601 12.77 19.85 5.90
C LYS A 601 13.67 18.65 5.69
N LEU A 602 14.25 18.09 6.75
CA LEU A 602 15.25 17.03 6.65
C LEU A 602 14.83 15.80 7.43
N SER A 603 14.82 14.66 6.76
CA SER A 603 14.64 13.35 7.39
C SER A 603 15.68 12.35 6.91
N PHE A 604 16.05 11.46 7.81
CA PHE A 604 16.89 10.31 7.56
C PHE A 604 16.10 9.06 7.97
N ASP A 605 15.94 8.11 7.05
CA ASP A 605 15.34 6.83 7.31
C ASP A 605 16.40 5.75 7.07
N PHE A 606 16.52 4.80 7.97
CA PHE A 606 17.52 3.75 7.85
C PHE A 606 16.98 2.39 8.29
N SER A 607 17.49 1.37 7.65
CA SER A 607 17.25 -0.03 7.99
C SER A 607 18.56 -0.78 7.78
N GLN A 608 18.99 -1.51 8.80
CA GLN A 608 20.17 -2.35 8.72
C GLN A 608 19.85 -3.72 9.31
N GLN A 609 20.21 -4.79 8.59
CA GLN A 609 20.01 -6.17 9.01
C GLN A 609 21.31 -6.96 8.86
N TRP A 610 21.56 -7.82 9.84
CA TRP A 610 22.69 -8.74 9.90
C TRP A 610 22.13 -10.15 10.14
N ASP A 611 22.43 -11.06 9.24
CA ASP A 611 22.04 -12.47 9.33
C ASP A 611 23.31 -13.32 9.42
N ARG A 612 23.39 -14.16 10.44
CA ARG A 612 24.45 -15.11 10.64
C ARG A 612 23.91 -16.52 10.55
N PHE A 613 24.35 -17.24 9.51
CA PHE A 613 24.01 -18.63 9.24
C PHE A 613 25.11 -19.56 9.65
N ARG A 614 24.77 -20.68 10.26
CA ARG A 614 25.63 -21.81 10.58
C ARG A 614 24.87 -23.09 10.23
N LEU A 615 24.89 -23.45 8.95
CA LEU A 615 24.22 -24.63 8.42
C LEU A 615 25.22 -25.78 8.25
N THR A 616 24.75 -27.04 8.37
CA THR A 616 25.61 -28.22 8.26
C THR A 616 25.86 -28.68 6.82
N VAL A 617 25.67 -27.81 5.83
CA VAL A 617 25.95 -28.05 4.41
C VAL A 617 27.28 -27.37 4.00
N PRO A 618 27.92 -27.79 2.92
CA PRO A 618 29.13 -27.15 2.42
C PRO A 618 28.92 -25.65 2.21
N GLY A 619 29.85 -24.83 2.74
CA GLY A 619 29.75 -23.36 2.70
C GLY A 619 28.67 -22.76 3.58
N GLY A 620 28.00 -23.54 4.43
CA GLY A 620 26.87 -23.14 5.26
C GLY A 620 27.19 -22.18 6.43
N ASP A 621 28.47 -21.85 6.66
CA ASP A 621 28.90 -20.83 7.61
C ASP A 621 29.14 -19.50 6.88
N PHE A 622 28.12 -18.63 6.86
CA PHE A 622 28.18 -17.35 6.18
C PHE A 622 27.37 -16.27 6.90
N SER A 623 27.62 -15.02 6.53
CA SER A 623 26.81 -13.87 6.97
C SER A 623 26.32 -13.09 5.78
N VAL A 624 25.12 -12.52 5.93
CA VAL A 624 24.55 -11.59 4.98
C VAL A 624 24.25 -10.27 5.71
N VAL A 625 24.66 -9.19 5.08
CA VAL A 625 24.39 -7.85 5.56
C VAL A 625 23.63 -7.12 4.48
N PHE A 626 22.50 -6.57 4.82
CA PHE A 626 21.77 -5.70 3.90
C PHE A 626 21.06 -4.58 4.66
N GLY A 627 20.92 -3.48 3.95
CA GLY A 627 20.33 -2.32 4.56
C GLY A 627 20.12 -1.20 3.58
N SER A 628 19.46 -0.16 4.06
CA SER A 628 19.21 1.05 3.31
C SER A 628 19.40 2.27 4.22
N PHE A 629 19.88 3.35 3.61
CA PHE A 629 19.94 4.68 4.21
C PHE A 629 19.32 5.66 3.23
N GLN A 630 18.23 6.30 3.64
CA GLN A 630 17.51 7.27 2.84
C GLN A 630 17.61 8.64 3.49
N THR A 631 17.95 9.64 2.69
CA THR A 631 17.94 11.06 3.06
C THR A 631 16.87 11.74 2.24
N ASN A 632 15.98 12.47 2.89
CA ASN A 632 14.98 13.30 2.24
C ASN A 632 15.15 14.74 2.69
N TYR A 633 15.28 15.64 1.71
CA TYR A 633 15.34 17.07 1.95
C TYR A 633 14.23 17.77 1.18
N ALA A 634 13.31 18.41 1.89
CA ALA A 634 12.24 19.21 1.33
C ALA A 634 12.63 20.68 1.32
N PHE A 635 12.98 21.23 0.18
CA PHE A 635 13.18 22.67 0.01
C PHE A 635 11.86 23.42 0.27
N SER A 636 10.76 22.81 -0.19
CA SER A 636 9.37 23.23 0.04
C SER A 636 8.46 22.00 -0.10
N ARG A 637 7.14 22.18 0.09
CA ARG A 637 6.13 21.14 -0.21
C ARG A 637 6.18 20.65 -1.67
N PHE A 638 6.73 21.46 -2.56
CA PHE A 638 6.73 21.26 -4.01
C PHE A 638 8.09 20.86 -4.58
N LEU A 639 9.19 21.06 -3.86
CA LEU A 639 10.53 20.72 -4.32
C LEU A 639 11.23 19.86 -3.29
N THR A 640 11.52 18.60 -3.64
CA THR A 640 12.09 17.59 -2.77
C THR A 640 13.26 16.88 -3.42
N LEU A 641 14.29 16.59 -2.63
CA LEU A 641 15.42 15.74 -2.99
C LEU A 641 15.39 14.50 -2.11
N SER A 642 15.35 13.34 -2.71
CA SER A 642 15.43 12.05 -2.03
C SER A 642 16.65 11.28 -2.53
N THR A 643 17.41 10.73 -1.61
CA THR A 643 18.55 9.85 -1.93
C THR A 643 18.38 8.57 -1.14
N ILE A 644 18.42 7.44 -1.80
CA ILE A 644 18.47 6.12 -1.15
C ILE A 644 19.78 5.43 -1.51
N PHE A 645 20.52 5.02 -0.51
CA PHE A 645 21.66 4.15 -0.63
C PHE A 645 21.32 2.79 -0.06
N GLN A 646 21.59 1.71 -0.79
CA GLN A 646 21.32 0.35 -0.36
C GLN A 646 22.59 -0.50 -0.43
N ILE A 647 22.75 -1.39 0.54
CA ILE A 647 23.84 -2.34 0.62
C ILE A 647 23.27 -3.77 0.74
N ASN A 648 23.84 -4.71 0.01
CA ASN A 648 23.44 -6.11 0.06
C ASN A 648 24.64 -7.02 -0.29
N THR A 649 25.17 -7.72 0.71
CA THR A 649 26.32 -8.59 0.55
C THR A 649 25.95 -10.00 0.06
N SER A 650 24.67 -10.32 -0.11
CA SER A 650 24.22 -11.59 -0.69
C SER A 650 24.56 -11.71 -2.18
N ASN A 651 24.80 -10.58 -2.84
CA ASN A 651 25.03 -10.46 -4.26
C ASN A 651 26.48 -10.14 -4.62
N THR A 652 26.83 -10.29 -5.89
CA THR A 652 28.14 -9.91 -6.42
C THR A 652 28.42 -8.42 -6.33
N GLN A 653 27.38 -7.59 -6.33
CA GLN A 653 27.47 -6.17 -6.12
C GLN A 653 26.80 -5.77 -4.80
N ALA A 654 27.59 -5.19 -3.92
CA ALA A 654 27.16 -4.90 -2.56
C ALA A 654 26.42 -3.57 -2.40
N ALA A 655 26.43 -2.65 -3.37
CA ALA A 655 25.86 -1.31 -3.17
C ALA A 655 25.14 -0.76 -4.39
N SER A 656 24.10 0.04 -4.11
CA SER A 656 23.39 0.84 -5.12
C SER A 656 22.94 2.18 -4.52
N ALA A 657 22.81 3.18 -5.37
CA ALA A 657 22.30 4.49 -4.99
C ALA A 657 21.27 4.98 -6.02
N ASN A 658 20.23 5.64 -5.51
CA ASN A 658 19.26 6.37 -6.32
C ASN A 658 19.10 7.77 -5.76
N ILE A 659 19.28 8.76 -6.60
CA ILE A 659 19.14 10.19 -6.28
C ILE A 659 18.00 10.72 -7.14
N ARG A 660 17.01 11.36 -6.50
CA ARG A 660 15.81 11.83 -7.15
C ARG A 660 15.44 13.22 -6.68
N LEU A 661 15.42 14.17 -7.61
CA LEU A 661 14.84 15.49 -7.42
C LEU A 661 13.45 15.50 -8.04
N ARG A 662 12.44 15.89 -7.28
CA ARG A 662 11.06 16.11 -7.74
C ARG A 662 10.71 17.57 -7.55
N TRP A 663 10.27 18.22 -8.60
CA TRP A 663 9.70 19.55 -8.55
C TRP A 663 8.27 19.53 -9.11
N ASN A 664 7.30 19.59 -8.19
CA ASN A 664 5.88 19.75 -8.52
C ASN A 664 5.59 21.23 -8.73
N TYR A 665 5.80 21.73 -9.94
CA TYR A 665 5.70 23.16 -10.26
C TYR A 665 4.25 23.64 -10.45
N ARG A 666 3.31 22.71 -10.62
CA ARG A 666 1.85 22.90 -10.63
C ARG A 666 1.17 21.63 -10.12
N PRO A 667 -0.06 21.70 -9.62
CA PRO A 667 -0.81 20.50 -9.27
C PRO A 667 -0.77 19.47 -10.41
N ASP A 668 -0.36 18.24 -10.08
CA ASP A 668 -0.27 17.10 -11.01
C ASP A 668 0.70 17.30 -12.21
N SER A 669 1.66 18.24 -12.09
CA SER A 669 2.69 18.52 -13.09
C SER A 669 4.07 18.53 -12.44
N ASP A 670 4.95 17.64 -12.88
CA ASP A 670 6.21 17.37 -12.21
C ASP A 670 7.40 17.44 -13.19
N LEU A 671 8.54 17.89 -12.66
CA LEU A 671 9.86 17.66 -13.21
C LEU A 671 10.60 16.69 -12.28
N PHE A 672 11.03 15.57 -12.83
CA PHE A 672 11.90 14.62 -12.15
C PHE A 672 13.30 14.66 -12.77
N VAL A 673 14.32 14.67 -11.91
CA VAL A 673 15.70 14.39 -12.29
C VAL A 673 16.15 13.20 -11.46
N ILE A 674 16.49 12.11 -12.13
CA ILE A 674 16.74 10.82 -11.49
C ILE A 674 18.11 10.30 -11.94
N TYR A 675 18.95 9.93 -10.96
CA TYR A 675 20.19 9.22 -11.21
C TYR A 675 20.23 7.94 -10.38
N THR A 676 20.40 6.83 -11.06
CA THR A 676 20.50 5.51 -10.42
C THR A 676 21.81 4.86 -10.79
N VAL A 677 22.54 4.39 -9.80
CA VAL A 677 23.77 3.63 -9.99
C VAL A 677 23.74 2.38 -9.12
N GLY A 678 24.22 1.27 -9.64
CA GLY A 678 24.31 0.04 -8.91
C GLY A 678 23.45 -1.08 -9.46
N GLN A 679 23.29 -2.14 -8.68
CA GLN A 679 22.58 -3.33 -9.10
C GLN A 679 21.08 -3.13 -9.08
N GLN A 680 20.43 -3.46 -10.16
CA GLN A 680 18.97 -3.52 -10.24
C GLN A 680 18.48 -4.91 -9.82
N PHE A 681 17.49 -4.92 -8.94
CA PHE A 681 16.81 -6.15 -8.53
C PHE A 681 15.35 -6.04 -8.92
N ALA A 682 14.87 -6.99 -9.61
CA ALA A 682 13.49 -7.40 -9.55
C ALA A 682 13.33 -8.71 -10.30
N SER A 683 13.44 -9.81 -9.63
CA SER A 683 12.91 -11.07 -10.14
C SER A 683 11.70 -11.47 -9.31
N LEU A 684 10.56 -11.53 -9.97
CA LEU A 684 9.35 -12.10 -9.40
C LEU A 684 9.35 -13.63 -9.46
N VAL A 685 10.24 -14.24 -10.25
CA VAL A 685 10.16 -15.66 -10.62
C VAL A 685 11.44 -16.44 -10.39
N ALA A 686 12.62 -15.84 -10.47
CA ALA A 686 13.87 -16.57 -10.39
C ALA A 686 14.50 -16.52 -8.99
N ALA A 687 14.93 -17.69 -8.49
CA ALA A 687 15.71 -17.80 -7.26
C ALA A 687 17.09 -17.11 -7.38
N ASN A 688 17.63 -16.99 -8.61
CA ASN A 688 18.86 -16.29 -8.94
C ASN A 688 18.62 -15.38 -10.17
N PRO A 689 18.16 -14.14 -9.98
CA PRO A 689 18.00 -13.21 -11.10
C PRO A 689 19.36 -12.83 -11.69
N ALA A 690 19.40 -12.61 -12.99
CA ALA A 690 20.56 -12.03 -13.65
C ALA A 690 20.93 -10.70 -12.99
N GLN A 691 22.20 -10.58 -12.60
CA GLN A 691 22.72 -9.47 -11.81
C GLN A 691 23.74 -8.68 -12.63
N PHE A 692 23.48 -7.38 -12.80
CA PHE A 692 24.40 -6.46 -13.49
C PHE A 692 24.29 -5.05 -12.93
N THR A 693 25.37 -4.29 -13.02
CA THR A 693 25.41 -2.89 -12.63
C THR A 693 24.80 -2.05 -13.73
N GLN A 694 23.90 -1.17 -13.38
CA GLN A 694 23.31 -0.20 -14.29
C GLN A 694 23.62 1.22 -13.82
N ASN A 695 23.96 2.11 -14.75
CA ASN A 695 24.01 3.54 -14.52
C ASN A 695 22.94 4.18 -15.40
N ARG A 696 21.94 4.80 -14.79
CA ARG A 696 20.84 5.44 -15.48
C ARG A 696 20.68 6.88 -15.03
N PHE A 697 20.68 7.79 -15.97
CA PHE A 697 20.27 9.17 -15.76
C PHE A 697 19.01 9.43 -16.55
N ALA A 698 18.00 10.04 -15.95
CA ALA A 698 16.75 10.38 -16.61
C ALA A 698 16.21 11.72 -16.10
N VAL A 699 15.72 12.52 -17.02
CA VAL A 699 14.92 13.71 -16.76
C VAL A 699 13.55 13.48 -17.35
N LYS A 700 12.51 13.48 -16.52
CA LYS A 700 11.10 13.32 -16.94
C LYS A 700 10.35 14.61 -16.62
N TYR A 701 9.71 15.16 -17.62
CA TYR A 701 8.86 16.32 -17.50
C TYR A 701 7.41 15.92 -17.81
N THR A 702 6.48 16.26 -16.92
CA THR A 702 5.05 16.03 -17.09
C THR A 702 4.29 17.34 -16.99
N TYR A 703 3.24 17.51 -17.78
CA TYR A 703 2.38 18.68 -17.77
C TYR A 703 0.92 18.26 -17.72
N SER A 704 0.19 18.66 -16.70
CA SER A 704 -1.26 18.39 -16.59
C SER A 704 -2.05 19.56 -17.17
N TRP A 705 -2.72 19.31 -18.29
CA TRP A 705 -3.64 20.26 -18.90
C TRP A 705 -5.08 19.94 -18.51
N ARG A 706 -5.78 20.97 -18.07
CA ARG A 706 -7.19 20.92 -17.66
C ARG A 706 -7.88 22.10 -18.32
N PRO A 707 -8.77 21.88 -19.29
CA PRO A 707 -9.49 22.94 -19.98
C PRO A 707 -10.48 23.68 -19.09
#